data_61707b31fe55a57a75adf66169a311ae
#
_entry.id   61707b31fe55a57a75adf66169a311ae
#
_cell.length_a   1.000
_cell.length_b   1.000
_cell.length_c   1.000
_cell.angle_alpha   90.00
_cell.angle_beta   90.00
_cell.angle_gamma   90.00
#
_symmetry.space_group_name_H-M   'P 1'
#
loop_
_entity.id
_entity.type
_entity.pdbx_description
1 polymer ?
#
loop_
_entity_poly.entity_id
_entity_poly.type
_entity_poly.pdbx_seq_one_letter_code
_entity_poly.pdbx_strand_id
1 'polypeptide(L)'
;MLKNPDAATPQPTRLEDYRPSDYLIETVDLDFALSPDRTLVTSTLVMRRASTAAVDAPLILDGEEIDLLSVGLDGEPLAPLQYEVADNKLTIRDLPASFTLTIKNTCAPAANTALSGLYLSNDMFCTQCEAEGFRRITYYLDRPDILAKFTVRMEAEKAAFPVLLSNGNQIEKGDLTEGRHFARWADPFPKPAYLFALVAGDLACVEDSFTTVSGRKVALKVFVQPQNTHKCDYTLDALKRAMRWDEETFGREYDLDIFMIVAVDHFNFGAMENKGLNIFNSAYVLASPETATDQDYETIESIVAHEYFHNWSGNRVTCRDWFQLCLKEGFTVFRDQEFSADMRSRPVQRIKDVRRLWAHQFPEDDGPLAHPPRPQEFITIDNFYTATVYEKGAELARMLKLLLGEHNFRKASDLYFKRHDGTAATVEDFVCAMEETSGRDLTQFRRWYADAGRPTVSIGAENNEITLTQNTAPTPGQSEKLPRHIQIEYAAYGAETGAILQRGLIELTGESQIFRIDEQSERPVLSFLNGFSAPVSLDQNLSVDDRLVLMKHDRDAFSRWSVTHGLWKDLCLSFGGVNDGAFDKDAALDRFTEALGRAIATADKDPAFTAELLKTPSAAELTQTVDTIDPDKITSGRRHVRSALATALKQPLQRLYDRLHNNASYSPDASHAGPRTLKNAALGLLVDAGEDPLALTQATHAAHMSDEAAATAALATSDSPLREMALDRFYSKWRADPLVVNKWLAWRAMAPGPDALYDMQALLSHDAFDAGNPNKVRALIGVFARENIASFHRADGEGYRFFAEQILSIDKKNPQLAARLFTALECWRKLEPGRKAQAEKILTQIAEASGLSSNLYEMTAKL
;
A
#
# COMPACT_ATOMS: atom_id res chain seq x y z
N MET A 1 38.16 -4.21 -7.60
CA MET A 1 38.15 -5.48 -6.86
C MET A 1 37.32 -6.48 -7.65
N LEU A 2 37.86 -7.66 -7.90
CA LEU A 2 37.27 -8.68 -8.77
C LEU A 2 35.92 -9.13 -8.16
N LYS A 3 34.87 -9.23 -9.00
CA LYS A 3 33.63 -9.95 -8.67
C LYS A 3 34.03 -11.27 -8.01
N ASN A 4 33.38 -11.61 -6.91
CA ASN A 4 33.50 -12.96 -6.35
C ASN A 4 32.90 -13.92 -7.40
N PRO A 5 33.71 -14.74 -8.10
CA PRO A 5 33.21 -15.56 -9.21
C PRO A 5 32.29 -16.71 -8.78
N ASP A 6 32.11 -16.93 -7.45
CA ASP A 6 31.41 -18.07 -6.89
C ASP A 6 30.00 -17.73 -6.34
N ALA A 7 29.54 -16.48 -6.38
CA ALA A 7 28.16 -16.18 -6.07
C ALA A 7 27.30 -16.52 -7.29
N ALA A 8 26.56 -17.62 -7.22
CA ALA A 8 25.61 -17.99 -8.27
C ALA A 8 24.61 -16.85 -8.50
N THR A 9 24.44 -16.42 -9.75
CA THR A 9 23.42 -15.43 -10.11
C THR A 9 22.06 -15.94 -9.65
N PRO A 10 21.28 -15.15 -8.89
CA PRO A 10 19.95 -15.57 -8.44
C PRO A 10 19.09 -16.01 -9.63
N GLN A 11 18.45 -17.16 -9.51
CA GLN A 11 17.62 -17.72 -10.59
C GLN A 11 16.14 -17.38 -10.34
N PRO A 12 15.37 -17.07 -11.39
CA PRO A 12 13.95 -16.78 -11.24
C PRO A 12 13.15 -18.04 -10.92
N THR A 13 12.20 -17.92 -10.00
CA THR A 13 11.11 -18.87 -9.79
C THR A 13 10.02 -18.59 -10.83
N ARG A 14 9.44 -19.64 -11.43
CA ARG A 14 8.46 -19.50 -12.50
C ARG A 14 7.15 -20.18 -12.16
N LEU A 15 6.02 -19.57 -12.57
CA LEU A 15 4.69 -20.15 -12.37
C LEU A 15 4.52 -21.51 -13.07
N GLU A 16 5.11 -21.69 -14.25
CA GLU A 16 5.04 -22.95 -15.02
C GLU A 16 5.74 -24.11 -14.30
N ASP A 17 6.68 -23.80 -13.40
CA ASP A 17 7.44 -24.80 -12.61
C ASP A 17 6.69 -25.20 -11.33
N TYR A 18 5.55 -24.59 -11.03
CA TYR A 18 4.78 -24.98 -9.84
C TYR A 18 4.45 -26.47 -9.87
N ARG A 19 4.74 -27.16 -8.75
CA ARG A 19 4.34 -28.55 -8.48
C ARG A 19 3.78 -28.61 -7.05
N PRO A 20 2.73 -29.41 -6.82
CA PRO A 20 2.30 -29.73 -5.46
C PRO A 20 3.46 -30.32 -4.65
N SER A 21 3.47 -30.07 -3.36
CA SER A 21 4.52 -30.60 -2.49
C SER A 21 4.46 -32.13 -2.39
N ASP A 22 5.61 -32.77 -2.37
CA ASP A 22 5.75 -34.22 -2.16
C ASP A 22 5.39 -34.63 -0.73
N TYR A 23 5.40 -33.70 0.21
CA TYR A 23 5.04 -33.95 1.61
C TYR A 23 4.05 -32.90 2.09
N LEU A 24 3.19 -33.32 3.02
CA LEU A 24 2.20 -32.51 3.69
C LEU A 24 2.46 -32.53 5.19
N ILE A 25 2.18 -31.42 5.86
CA ILE A 25 2.29 -31.27 7.31
C ILE A 25 0.87 -31.22 7.88
N GLU A 26 0.56 -32.10 8.83
CA GLU A 26 -0.76 -32.14 9.46
C GLU A 26 -0.80 -31.25 10.70
N THR A 27 0.23 -31.35 11.55
CA THR A 27 0.37 -30.55 12.76
C THR A 27 1.79 -30.06 12.94
N VAL A 28 1.90 -28.89 13.53
CA VAL A 28 3.14 -28.22 13.91
C VAL A 28 3.07 -27.92 15.41
N ASP A 29 3.97 -28.48 16.19
CA ASP A 29 4.17 -28.13 17.60
C ASP A 29 5.52 -27.41 17.73
N LEU A 30 5.48 -26.14 18.18
CA LEU A 30 6.66 -25.29 18.34
C LEU A 30 6.91 -25.01 19.81
N ASP A 31 8.12 -25.20 20.29
CA ASP A 31 8.57 -24.82 21.62
C ASP A 31 9.74 -23.84 21.52
N PHE A 32 9.54 -22.62 22.02
CA PHE A 32 10.51 -21.54 22.02
C PHE A 32 11.04 -21.28 23.42
N ALA A 33 12.36 -21.39 23.61
CA ALA A 33 13.04 -20.78 24.74
C ALA A 33 13.61 -19.44 24.29
N LEU A 34 12.82 -18.37 24.50
CA LEU A 34 13.13 -17.04 24.02
C LEU A 34 14.33 -16.44 24.77
N SER A 35 15.28 -15.95 23.96
CA SER A 35 16.43 -15.15 24.40
C SER A 35 16.84 -14.21 23.26
N PRO A 36 17.13 -12.93 23.51
CA PRO A 36 17.47 -11.94 22.47
C PRO A 36 18.61 -12.39 21.56
N ASP A 37 19.69 -12.88 22.14
CA ASP A 37 20.90 -13.23 21.38
C ASP A 37 20.82 -14.62 20.73
N ARG A 38 20.11 -15.54 21.35
CA ARG A 38 20.03 -16.94 20.91
C ARG A 38 18.76 -17.61 21.39
N THR A 39 17.71 -17.55 20.59
CA THR A 39 16.45 -18.26 20.83
C THR A 39 16.59 -19.72 20.38
N LEU A 40 16.29 -20.66 21.28
CA LEU A 40 16.19 -22.08 20.94
C LEU A 40 14.77 -22.39 20.44
N VAL A 41 14.68 -23.05 19.31
CA VAL A 41 13.42 -23.51 18.72
C VAL A 41 13.44 -25.04 18.62
N THR A 42 12.41 -25.68 19.15
CA THR A 42 12.13 -27.10 18.89
C THR A 42 10.84 -27.17 18.08
N SER A 43 10.94 -27.68 16.85
CA SER A 43 9.81 -27.90 15.96
C SER A 43 9.52 -29.40 15.86
N THR A 44 8.27 -29.80 16.10
CA THR A 44 7.80 -31.19 15.93
C THR A 44 6.68 -31.19 14.88
N LEU A 45 6.94 -31.84 13.74
CA LEU A 45 6.08 -31.86 12.55
C LEU A 45 5.51 -33.26 12.37
N VAL A 46 4.18 -33.42 12.39
CA VAL A 46 3.53 -34.67 11.94
C VAL A 46 3.32 -34.56 10.43
N MET A 47 3.99 -35.43 9.71
CA MET A 47 4.10 -35.35 8.26
C MET A 47 3.65 -36.62 7.56
N ARG A 48 3.19 -36.48 6.35
CA ARG A 48 2.91 -37.59 5.45
C ARG A 48 3.36 -37.26 4.02
N ARG A 49 3.77 -38.32 3.29
CA ARG A 49 4.02 -38.20 1.87
C ARG A 49 2.70 -38.04 1.11
N ALA A 50 2.67 -37.13 0.14
CA ALA A 50 1.55 -36.93 -0.72
C ALA A 50 1.29 -38.18 -1.61
N SER A 51 0.05 -38.51 -1.89
CA SER A 51 -0.30 -39.70 -2.68
C SER A 51 0.21 -39.66 -4.13
N THR A 52 0.54 -38.47 -4.61
CA THR A 52 1.09 -38.22 -5.96
C THR A 52 2.63 -38.23 -6.00
N ALA A 53 3.29 -38.23 -4.84
CA ALA A 53 4.75 -38.19 -4.74
C ALA A 53 5.40 -39.55 -4.99
N ALA A 54 6.62 -39.57 -5.51
CA ALA A 54 7.43 -40.77 -5.64
C ALA A 54 7.76 -41.38 -4.25
N VAL A 55 7.90 -42.70 -4.19
CA VAL A 55 8.15 -43.42 -2.92
C VAL A 55 9.48 -42.99 -2.30
N ASP A 56 10.45 -42.64 -3.11
CA ASP A 56 11.82 -42.23 -2.76
C ASP A 56 12.01 -40.70 -2.82
N ALA A 57 10.93 -39.91 -2.92
CA ALA A 57 11.03 -38.48 -2.94
C ALA A 57 11.77 -37.94 -1.69
N PRO A 58 12.81 -37.10 -1.83
CA PRO A 58 13.45 -36.49 -0.69
C PRO A 58 12.54 -35.43 -0.05
N LEU A 59 12.60 -35.30 1.27
CA LEU A 59 12.04 -34.15 1.96
C LEU A 59 13.07 -33.02 1.92
N ILE A 60 12.67 -31.86 1.38
CA ILE A 60 13.53 -30.67 1.32
C ILE A 60 12.82 -29.57 2.08
N LEU A 61 13.43 -29.10 3.16
CA LEU A 61 12.93 -28.01 4.01
C LEU A 61 13.80 -26.77 3.82
N ASP A 62 13.18 -25.61 3.72
CA ASP A 62 13.87 -24.33 3.65
C ASP A 62 14.28 -23.88 5.06
N GLY A 63 15.49 -23.29 5.18
CA GLY A 63 16.01 -22.74 6.43
C GLY A 63 17.07 -21.68 6.14
N GLU A 64 16.96 -20.49 6.72
CA GLU A 64 17.80 -19.33 6.45
C GLU A 64 18.24 -18.65 7.75
N GLU A 65 19.54 -18.33 7.87
CA GLU A 65 20.12 -17.66 9.03
C GLU A 65 19.81 -18.35 10.38
N ILE A 66 19.76 -19.67 10.40
CA ILE A 66 19.50 -20.48 11.58
C ILE A 66 20.59 -21.56 11.74
N ASP A 67 20.93 -21.92 12.99
CA ASP A 67 21.91 -22.94 13.29
C ASP A 67 21.19 -24.25 13.66
N LEU A 68 21.34 -25.30 12.84
CA LEU A 68 20.78 -26.62 13.12
C LEU A 68 21.55 -27.30 14.29
N LEU A 69 20.84 -27.78 15.28
CA LEU A 69 21.40 -28.50 16.42
C LEU A 69 21.20 -30.02 16.33
N SER A 70 19.97 -30.45 15.96
CA SER A 70 19.66 -31.88 15.80
C SER A 70 18.42 -32.10 14.95
N VAL A 71 18.36 -33.26 14.32
CA VAL A 71 17.18 -33.77 13.61
C VAL A 71 16.84 -35.14 14.21
N GLY A 72 15.55 -35.39 14.47
CA GLY A 72 15.03 -36.65 14.96
C GLY A 72 13.86 -37.16 14.12
N LEU A 73 13.76 -38.44 13.90
CA LEU A 73 12.67 -39.11 13.18
C LEU A 73 11.99 -40.12 14.12
N ASP A 74 10.66 -39.97 14.32
CA ASP A 74 9.85 -40.82 15.20
C ASP A 74 10.43 -41.03 16.64
N GLY A 75 11.02 -39.93 17.16
CA GLY A 75 11.63 -39.87 18.49
C GLY A 75 13.11 -40.29 18.54
N GLU A 76 13.67 -40.83 17.47
CA GLU A 76 15.07 -41.25 17.43
C GLU A 76 15.92 -40.19 16.70
N PRO A 77 17.11 -39.84 17.21
CA PRO A 77 18.01 -38.89 16.56
C PRO A 77 18.57 -39.46 15.26
N LEU A 78 18.54 -38.63 14.19
CA LEU A 78 19.24 -38.99 12.95
C LEU A 78 20.73 -38.72 13.05
N ALA A 79 21.53 -39.65 12.52
CA ALA A 79 22.98 -39.43 12.38
C ALA A 79 23.27 -38.36 11.29
N PRO A 80 24.38 -37.59 11.39
CA PRO A 80 24.72 -36.56 10.43
C PRO A 80 24.84 -37.02 8.96
N LEU A 81 25.01 -38.31 8.71
CA LEU A 81 25.05 -38.88 7.35
C LEU A 81 23.63 -39.14 6.76
N GLN A 82 22.57 -39.06 7.55
CA GLN A 82 21.20 -39.33 7.13
C GLN A 82 20.47 -38.08 6.63
N TYR A 83 21.07 -36.90 6.77
CA TYR A 83 20.55 -35.65 6.24
C TYR A 83 21.70 -34.77 5.72
N GLU A 84 21.35 -33.80 4.88
CA GLU A 84 22.27 -32.84 4.29
C GLU A 84 21.77 -31.42 4.54
N VAL A 85 22.65 -30.52 4.94
CA VAL A 85 22.36 -29.07 5.03
C VAL A 85 23.26 -28.35 4.04
N ALA A 86 22.66 -27.83 2.99
CA ALA A 86 23.34 -27.07 1.94
C ALA A 86 22.39 -26.05 1.31
N ASP A 87 22.90 -24.91 0.88
CA ASP A 87 22.13 -23.88 0.12
C ASP A 87 20.82 -23.48 0.81
N ASN A 88 20.87 -23.22 2.12
CA ASN A 88 19.70 -22.89 2.94
C ASN A 88 18.61 -23.97 2.94
N LYS A 89 18.95 -25.22 2.77
CA LYS A 89 18.03 -26.36 2.76
C LYS A 89 18.49 -27.47 3.67
N LEU A 90 17.52 -28.14 4.31
CA LEU A 90 17.70 -29.41 4.99
C LEU A 90 17.06 -30.52 4.14
N THR A 91 17.85 -31.42 3.61
CA THR A 91 17.41 -32.56 2.80
C THR A 91 17.49 -33.86 3.57
N ILE A 92 16.38 -34.62 3.63
CA ILE A 92 16.28 -35.91 4.30
C ILE A 92 15.77 -36.95 3.29
N ARG A 93 16.40 -38.10 3.22
CA ARG A 93 16.04 -39.18 2.27
C ARG A 93 15.52 -40.42 3.01
N ASP A 94 14.96 -41.33 2.26
CA ASP A 94 14.52 -42.65 2.76
C ASP A 94 13.52 -42.57 3.92
N LEU A 95 12.55 -41.68 3.79
CA LEU A 95 11.52 -41.44 4.80
C LEU A 95 10.32 -42.39 4.64
N PRO A 96 9.66 -42.79 5.74
CA PRO A 96 8.42 -43.54 5.69
C PRO A 96 7.25 -42.72 5.09
N ALA A 97 6.11 -43.39 4.83
CA ALA A 97 4.95 -42.69 4.26
C ALA A 97 4.31 -41.68 5.22
N SER A 98 4.42 -41.93 6.54
CA SER A 98 4.01 -41.03 7.62
C SER A 98 5.02 -41.13 8.74
N PHE A 99 5.34 -40.00 9.33
CA PHE A 99 6.37 -39.89 10.35
C PHE A 99 6.23 -38.61 11.17
N THR A 100 6.94 -38.57 12.30
CA THR A 100 7.11 -37.33 13.10
C THR A 100 8.55 -36.86 12.97
N LEU A 101 8.75 -35.64 12.50
CA LEU A 101 10.05 -35.02 12.37
C LEU A 101 10.27 -34.02 13.50
N THR A 102 11.31 -34.15 14.28
CA THR A 102 11.71 -33.17 15.32
C THR A 102 12.97 -32.45 14.90
N ILE A 103 12.96 -31.15 14.83
CA ILE A 103 14.08 -30.29 14.47
C ILE A 103 14.37 -29.37 15.66
N LYS A 104 15.65 -29.29 16.06
CA LYS A 104 16.14 -28.29 17.02
C LYS A 104 17.14 -27.39 16.34
N ASN A 105 16.91 -26.11 16.42
CA ASN A 105 17.80 -25.08 15.87
C ASN A 105 17.79 -23.83 16.76
N THR A 106 18.70 -22.90 16.47
CA THR A 106 18.70 -21.58 17.11
C THR A 106 18.63 -20.50 16.04
N CYS A 107 18.03 -19.35 16.42
CA CYS A 107 18.08 -18.09 15.67
C CYS A 107 18.50 -16.95 16.61
N ALA A 108 18.90 -15.81 16.03
CA ALA A 108 19.46 -14.66 16.74
C ALA A 108 18.60 -13.41 16.56
N PRO A 109 17.48 -13.24 17.28
CA PRO A 109 16.52 -12.15 17.06
C PRO A 109 17.13 -10.75 17.17
N ALA A 110 18.06 -10.51 18.10
CA ALA A 110 18.71 -9.21 18.29
C ALA A 110 19.62 -8.80 17.11
N ALA A 111 20.14 -9.78 16.36
CA ALA A 111 20.98 -9.53 15.18
C ALA A 111 20.16 -9.38 13.89
N ASN A 112 18.86 -9.68 13.91
CA ASN A 112 17.99 -9.69 12.75
C ASN A 112 17.52 -8.26 12.40
N THR A 113 18.28 -7.57 11.57
CA THR A 113 17.96 -6.20 11.09
C THR A 113 17.08 -6.20 9.83
N ALA A 114 16.89 -7.34 9.19
CA ALA A 114 16.01 -7.48 8.02
C ALA A 114 14.53 -7.36 8.40
N LEU A 115 14.20 -7.54 9.69
CA LEU A 115 12.82 -7.53 10.22
C LEU A 115 11.94 -8.59 9.52
N SER A 116 12.52 -9.78 9.28
CA SER A 116 11.86 -10.94 8.67
C SER A 116 12.16 -12.19 9.51
N GLY A 117 11.17 -13.05 9.75
CA GLY A 117 11.24 -14.11 10.76
C GLY A 117 11.04 -13.56 12.17
N LEU A 118 11.76 -14.10 13.17
CA LEU A 118 11.74 -13.63 14.56
C LEU A 118 12.81 -12.55 14.78
N TYR A 119 12.44 -11.40 15.29
CA TYR A 119 13.33 -10.27 15.54
C TYR A 119 12.93 -9.46 16.77
N LEU A 120 13.72 -8.45 17.14
CA LEU A 120 13.39 -7.50 18.19
C LEU A 120 12.96 -6.15 17.58
N SER A 121 11.81 -5.65 18.03
CA SER A 121 11.42 -4.24 17.88
C SER A 121 11.56 -3.56 19.22
N ASN A 122 12.57 -2.69 19.35
CA ASN A 122 13.02 -2.25 20.67
C ASN A 122 13.31 -3.46 21.57
N ASP A 123 12.66 -3.54 22.74
CA ASP A 123 12.84 -4.64 23.70
C ASP A 123 11.73 -5.72 23.59
N MET A 124 11.03 -5.82 22.47
CA MET A 124 9.93 -6.74 22.25
C MET A 124 10.27 -7.74 21.12
N PHE A 125 10.09 -9.03 21.37
CA PHE A 125 10.08 -10.01 20.30
C PHE A 125 8.82 -9.88 19.45
N CYS A 126 8.98 -9.91 18.15
CA CYS A 126 7.89 -10.03 17.19
C CYS A 126 8.33 -10.81 15.95
N THR A 127 7.36 -11.21 15.16
CA THR A 127 7.59 -11.97 13.92
C THR A 127 7.03 -11.25 12.72
N GLN A 128 7.67 -11.45 11.55
CA GLN A 128 7.13 -11.21 10.21
C GLN A 128 7.47 -12.42 9.34
N CYS A 129 6.44 -13.19 8.98
CA CYS A 129 6.64 -14.44 8.24
C CYS A 129 6.25 -14.36 6.77
N GLU A 130 5.40 -13.42 6.37
CA GLU A 130 5.08 -13.18 4.96
C GLU A 130 6.24 -12.44 4.24
N ALA A 131 6.66 -12.88 3.03
CA ALA A 131 6.20 -14.07 2.33
C ALA A 131 6.92 -15.34 2.80
N GLU A 132 8.23 -15.30 3.05
CA GLU A 132 9.12 -16.47 3.27
C GLU A 132 9.98 -16.32 4.54
N GLY A 133 9.45 -15.63 5.55
CA GLY A 133 10.17 -15.37 6.81
C GLY A 133 10.12 -16.51 7.82
N PHE A 134 9.21 -17.48 7.69
CA PHE A 134 9.14 -18.59 8.64
C PHE A 134 10.38 -19.48 8.60
N ARG A 135 11.02 -19.66 7.44
CA ARG A 135 12.30 -20.38 7.27
C ARG A 135 13.46 -19.77 8.04
N ARG A 136 13.33 -18.52 8.50
CA ARG A 136 14.31 -17.84 9.37
C ARG A 136 14.08 -18.13 10.88
N ILE A 137 13.06 -18.92 11.19
CA ILE A 137 12.72 -19.37 12.55
C ILE A 137 13.09 -20.83 12.73
N THR A 138 12.69 -21.70 11.81
CA THR A 138 13.01 -23.14 11.81
C THR A 138 12.90 -23.68 10.39
N TYR A 139 13.51 -24.85 10.14
CA TYR A 139 13.38 -25.54 8.86
C TYR A 139 11.95 -25.98 8.60
N TYR A 140 11.41 -25.63 7.42
CA TYR A 140 10.00 -25.85 7.10
C TYR A 140 9.75 -25.99 5.59
N LEU A 141 8.58 -26.55 5.20
CA LEU A 141 8.02 -26.42 3.86
C LEU A 141 7.36 -25.03 3.75
N ASP A 142 8.19 -23.99 3.53
CA ASP A 142 7.77 -22.59 3.64
C ASP A 142 7.07 -22.10 2.36
N ARG A 143 5.88 -22.63 2.13
CA ARG A 143 5.02 -22.39 0.95
C ARG A 143 3.59 -22.12 1.40
N PRO A 144 2.82 -21.30 0.68
CA PRO A 144 1.46 -20.93 1.07
C PRO A 144 0.42 -22.07 0.90
N ASP A 145 0.70 -23.11 0.12
CA ASP A 145 -0.17 -24.29 -0.07
C ASP A 145 0.03 -25.39 0.99
N ILE A 146 0.94 -25.20 1.92
CA ILE A 146 1.14 -26.11 3.07
C ILE A 146 0.39 -25.59 4.27
N LEU A 147 -0.81 -26.16 4.49
CA LEU A 147 -1.69 -25.78 5.59
C LEU A 147 -1.59 -26.80 6.72
N ALA A 148 -1.26 -26.36 7.92
CA ALA A 148 -1.14 -27.18 9.12
C ALA A 148 -1.79 -26.54 10.35
N LYS A 149 -2.14 -27.33 11.35
CA LYS A 149 -2.58 -26.82 12.67
C LYS A 149 -1.37 -26.56 13.56
N PHE A 150 -1.33 -25.37 14.15
CA PHE A 150 -0.21 -24.95 14.98
C PHE A 150 -0.55 -24.98 16.47
N THR A 151 0.35 -25.54 17.27
CA THR A 151 0.42 -25.38 18.72
C THR A 151 1.77 -24.75 19.04
N VAL A 152 1.77 -23.73 19.86
CA VAL A 152 2.97 -22.95 20.17
C VAL A 152 3.11 -22.82 21.69
N ARG A 153 4.20 -23.31 22.22
CA ARG A 153 4.67 -23.03 23.58
C ARG A 153 5.84 -22.06 23.49
N MET A 154 5.82 -21.02 24.30
CA MET A 154 6.94 -20.13 24.44
C MET A 154 7.23 -19.86 25.91
N GLU A 155 8.51 -19.78 26.25
CA GLU A 155 8.95 -19.37 27.57
C GLU A 155 9.95 -18.21 27.48
N ALA A 156 9.89 -17.30 28.46
CA ALA A 156 10.76 -16.14 28.53
C ALA A 156 11.01 -15.72 29.99
N GLU A 157 11.94 -14.80 30.18
CA GLU A 157 12.11 -14.10 31.43
C GLU A 157 10.87 -13.23 31.73
N LYS A 158 10.18 -13.52 32.84
CA LYS A 158 8.90 -12.89 33.17
C LYS A 158 9.00 -11.39 33.40
N ALA A 159 10.12 -10.93 33.96
CA ALA A 159 10.32 -9.52 34.26
C ALA A 159 10.48 -8.66 32.99
N ALA A 160 11.17 -9.18 31.99
CA ALA A 160 11.41 -8.49 30.72
C ALA A 160 10.26 -8.69 29.72
N PHE A 161 9.61 -9.85 29.74
CA PHE A 161 8.59 -10.23 28.76
C PHE A 161 7.33 -10.78 29.46
N PRO A 162 6.59 -9.96 30.22
CA PRO A 162 5.42 -10.41 30.99
C PRO A 162 4.25 -10.89 30.13
N VAL A 163 4.18 -10.48 28.86
CA VAL A 163 3.13 -10.87 27.91
C VAL A 163 3.73 -11.77 26.83
N LEU A 164 3.09 -12.94 26.60
CA LEU A 164 3.49 -13.94 25.61
C LEU A 164 2.28 -14.28 24.73
N LEU A 165 2.30 -13.92 23.44
CA LEU A 165 1.18 -14.04 22.50
C LEU A 165 1.57 -14.90 21.30
N SER A 166 0.60 -15.69 20.79
CA SER A 166 0.68 -16.36 19.49
C SER A 166 -0.72 -16.54 18.89
N ASN A 167 -0.79 -17.18 17.72
CA ASN A 167 -2.04 -17.44 17.02
C ASN A 167 -3.00 -18.34 17.82
N GLY A 168 -4.31 -18.11 17.65
CA GLY A 168 -5.35 -18.95 18.21
C GLY A 168 -5.74 -18.61 19.65
N ASN A 169 -6.06 -19.64 20.45
CA ASN A 169 -6.48 -19.48 21.84
C ASN A 169 -5.36 -19.86 22.81
N GLN A 170 -5.24 -19.11 23.90
CA GLN A 170 -4.33 -19.47 25.00
C GLN A 170 -4.90 -20.66 25.76
N ILE A 171 -4.22 -21.79 25.74
CA ILE A 171 -4.69 -23.03 26.36
C ILE A 171 -3.99 -23.34 27.68
N GLU A 172 -2.81 -22.79 27.91
CA GLU A 172 -2.06 -22.99 29.14
C GLU A 172 -1.11 -21.82 29.41
N LYS A 173 -0.82 -21.51 30.66
CA LYS A 173 0.24 -20.60 31.10
C LYS A 173 0.67 -20.92 32.53
N GLY A 174 1.88 -20.56 32.91
CA GLY A 174 2.38 -20.79 34.27
C GLY A 174 3.77 -20.22 34.49
N ASP A 175 4.14 -20.19 35.77
CA ASP A 175 5.47 -19.79 36.18
C ASP A 175 6.44 -20.98 36.12
N LEU A 176 7.67 -20.73 35.77
CA LEU A 176 8.79 -21.66 35.78
C LEU A 176 9.82 -21.25 36.83
N THR A 177 10.83 -22.08 37.00
CA THR A 177 11.99 -21.76 37.85
C THR A 177 12.80 -20.58 37.26
N GLU A 178 13.67 -20.00 38.07
CA GLU A 178 14.63 -18.94 37.68
C GLU A 178 13.97 -17.68 37.08
N GLY A 179 12.76 -17.33 37.55
CA GLY A 179 12.08 -16.10 37.11
C GLY A 179 11.52 -16.15 35.69
N ARG A 180 11.48 -17.34 35.10
CA ARG A 180 10.86 -17.56 33.79
C ARG A 180 9.37 -17.91 33.93
N HIS A 181 8.64 -17.76 32.82
CA HIS A 181 7.25 -18.21 32.69
C HIS A 181 7.00 -18.69 31.26
N PHE A 182 5.85 -19.34 31.07
CA PHE A 182 5.46 -19.82 29.74
C PHE A 182 3.98 -19.55 29.45
N ALA A 183 3.68 -19.52 28.15
CA ALA A 183 2.32 -19.58 27.61
C ALA A 183 2.27 -20.62 26.49
N ARG A 184 1.12 -21.30 26.36
CA ARG A 184 0.83 -22.24 25.28
C ARG A 184 -0.43 -21.81 24.55
N TRP A 185 -0.35 -21.75 23.23
CA TRP A 185 -1.40 -21.30 22.33
C TRP A 185 -1.72 -22.42 21.32
N ALA A 186 -2.98 -22.53 20.89
CA ALA A 186 -3.41 -23.47 19.86
C ALA A 186 -4.35 -22.78 18.88
N ASP A 187 -4.01 -22.87 17.60
CA ASP A 187 -4.87 -22.42 16.51
C ASP A 187 -5.63 -23.63 15.96
N PRO A 188 -6.98 -23.65 16.08
CA PRO A 188 -7.78 -24.79 15.63
C PRO A 188 -7.87 -24.91 14.12
N PHE A 189 -7.55 -23.85 13.36
CA PHE A 189 -7.64 -23.84 11.90
C PHE A 189 -6.30 -24.14 11.26
N PRO A 190 -6.28 -24.98 10.20
CA PRO A 190 -5.09 -25.13 9.39
C PRO A 190 -4.72 -23.80 8.71
N LYS A 191 -3.46 -23.41 8.76
CA LYS A 191 -2.94 -22.21 8.11
C LYS A 191 -1.56 -22.44 7.50
N PRO A 192 -1.16 -21.69 6.47
CA PRO A 192 0.22 -21.67 6.00
C PRO A 192 1.13 -20.97 7.02
N ALA A 193 2.44 -21.26 6.91
CA ALA A 193 3.43 -20.72 7.85
C ALA A 193 3.58 -19.20 7.79
N TYR A 194 3.28 -18.57 6.65
CA TYR A 194 3.37 -17.10 6.56
C TYR A 194 2.41 -16.36 7.50
N LEU A 195 1.35 -17.03 7.96
CA LEU A 195 0.39 -16.48 8.94
C LEU A 195 0.78 -16.73 10.41
N PHE A 196 1.91 -17.39 10.64
CA PHE A 196 2.43 -17.59 11.98
C PHE A 196 2.85 -16.27 12.62
N ALA A 197 2.47 -16.09 13.89
CA ALA A 197 2.90 -14.94 14.68
C ALA A 197 3.26 -15.32 16.12
N LEU A 198 4.28 -14.65 16.64
CA LEU A 198 4.71 -14.68 18.04
C LEU A 198 5.09 -13.26 18.45
N VAL A 199 4.61 -12.86 19.64
CA VAL A 199 5.00 -11.60 20.28
C VAL A 199 5.27 -11.86 21.76
N ALA A 200 6.39 -11.30 22.26
CA ALA A 200 6.70 -11.32 23.69
C ALA A 200 7.29 -9.96 24.12
N GLY A 201 6.72 -9.33 25.16
CA GLY A 201 7.17 -8.01 25.58
C GLY A 201 6.47 -7.48 26.83
N ASP A 202 6.92 -6.30 27.27
CA ASP A 202 6.22 -5.53 28.30
C ASP A 202 5.11 -4.69 27.65
N LEU A 203 3.92 -5.28 27.59
CA LEU A 203 2.77 -4.73 26.89
C LEU A 203 1.58 -4.55 27.83
N ALA A 204 0.87 -3.45 27.68
CA ALA A 204 -0.46 -3.24 28.25
C ALA A 204 -1.52 -3.64 27.22
N CYS A 205 -2.67 -4.08 27.71
CA CYS A 205 -3.79 -4.52 26.89
C CYS A 205 -5.00 -3.59 27.09
N VAL A 206 -5.57 -3.10 26.00
CA VAL A 206 -6.88 -2.44 25.97
C VAL A 206 -7.87 -3.43 25.39
N GLU A 207 -8.98 -3.68 26.09
CA GLU A 207 -9.92 -4.74 25.77
C GLU A 207 -11.33 -4.22 25.48
N ASP A 208 -11.99 -4.85 24.51
CA ASP A 208 -13.41 -4.68 24.21
C ASP A 208 -13.99 -6.02 23.73
N SER A 209 -15.22 -6.04 23.26
CA SER A 209 -15.83 -7.23 22.69
C SER A 209 -16.79 -6.91 21.55
N PHE A 210 -16.95 -7.87 20.65
CA PHE A 210 -17.92 -7.85 19.58
C PHE A 210 -18.79 -9.10 19.65
N THR A 211 -20.10 -8.96 19.40
CA THR A 211 -21.00 -10.11 19.28
C THR A 211 -21.39 -10.26 17.82
N THR A 212 -21.02 -11.40 17.23
CA THR A 212 -21.32 -11.72 15.83
C THR A 212 -22.82 -11.95 15.62
N VAL A 213 -23.26 -11.99 14.37
CA VAL A 213 -24.66 -12.20 14.01
C VAL A 213 -25.19 -13.59 14.49
N SER A 214 -24.30 -14.58 14.58
CA SER A 214 -24.64 -15.91 15.15
C SER A 214 -24.68 -15.93 16.68
N GLY A 215 -24.32 -14.83 17.34
CA GLY A 215 -24.32 -14.70 18.81
C GLY A 215 -23.00 -15.10 19.48
N ARG A 216 -21.93 -15.36 18.72
CA ARG A 216 -20.59 -15.59 19.29
C ARG A 216 -20.04 -14.30 19.88
N LYS A 217 -19.55 -14.35 21.09
CA LYS A 217 -18.84 -13.23 21.71
C LYS A 217 -17.33 -13.34 21.43
N VAL A 218 -16.78 -12.38 20.71
CA VAL A 218 -15.35 -12.27 20.38
C VAL A 218 -14.70 -11.25 21.31
N ALA A 219 -13.64 -11.62 22.01
CA ALA A 219 -12.80 -10.70 22.77
C ALA A 219 -11.89 -9.94 21.81
N LEU A 220 -11.91 -8.59 21.86
CA LEU A 220 -11.06 -7.72 21.05
C LEU A 220 -9.98 -7.16 21.95
N LYS A 221 -8.71 -7.31 21.56
CA LYS A 221 -7.57 -6.92 22.39
C LYS A 221 -6.54 -6.15 21.56
N VAL A 222 -6.15 -4.98 22.04
CA VAL A 222 -5.07 -4.19 21.46
C VAL A 222 -3.93 -4.13 22.47
N PHE A 223 -2.78 -4.67 22.09
CA PHE A 223 -1.57 -4.68 22.89
C PHE A 223 -0.61 -3.61 22.43
N VAL A 224 -0.20 -2.76 23.34
CA VAL A 224 0.68 -1.62 23.09
C VAL A 224 1.66 -1.43 24.26
N GLN A 225 2.71 -0.66 24.04
CA GLN A 225 3.54 -0.19 25.14
C GLN A 225 2.69 0.56 26.18
N PRO A 226 2.93 0.42 27.49
CA PRO A 226 2.04 0.93 28.55
C PRO A 226 1.65 2.41 28.45
N GLN A 227 2.58 3.26 27.97
CA GLN A 227 2.32 4.71 27.79
C GLN A 227 1.35 5.04 26.65
N ASN A 228 1.02 4.09 25.77
CA ASN A 228 0.19 4.31 24.57
C ASN A 228 -1.26 3.81 24.72
N THR A 229 -1.66 3.28 25.85
CA THR A 229 -3.01 2.71 26.07
C THR A 229 -4.14 3.69 25.74
N HIS A 230 -3.96 4.98 26.04
CA HIS A 230 -4.93 6.04 25.77
C HIS A 230 -5.11 6.41 24.28
N LYS A 231 -4.35 5.76 23.37
CA LYS A 231 -4.38 5.99 21.92
C LYS A 231 -5.05 4.84 21.13
N CYS A 232 -5.71 3.85 21.82
CA CYS A 232 -6.18 2.62 21.19
C CYS A 232 -7.69 2.59 20.89
N ASP A 233 -8.48 3.51 21.48
CA ASP A 233 -9.94 3.47 21.42
C ASP A 233 -10.48 3.48 19.99
N TYR A 234 -9.86 4.30 19.14
CA TYR A 234 -10.28 4.40 17.74
C TYR A 234 -10.02 3.12 16.94
N THR A 235 -8.92 2.44 17.20
CA THR A 235 -8.58 1.15 16.58
C THR A 235 -9.61 0.07 16.96
N LEU A 236 -10.02 0.00 18.20
CA LEU A 236 -11.09 -0.92 18.64
C LEU A 236 -12.44 -0.57 18.01
N ASP A 237 -12.78 0.71 17.90
CA ASP A 237 -14.00 1.15 17.24
C ASP A 237 -13.98 0.82 15.74
N ALA A 238 -12.87 1.09 15.04
CA ALA A 238 -12.69 0.75 13.63
C ALA A 238 -12.82 -0.76 13.40
N LEU A 239 -12.21 -1.59 14.25
CA LEU A 239 -12.35 -3.05 14.18
C LEU A 239 -13.81 -3.51 14.32
N LYS A 240 -14.56 -2.98 15.29
CA LYS A 240 -15.98 -3.33 15.46
C LYS A 240 -16.82 -2.92 14.25
N ARG A 241 -16.53 -1.76 13.63
CA ARG A 241 -17.21 -1.32 12.41
C ARG A 241 -16.87 -2.23 11.22
N ALA A 242 -15.61 -2.62 11.07
CA ALA A 242 -15.18 -3.56 10.03
C ALA A 242 -15.82 -4.94 10.19
N MET A 243 -15.87 -5.48 11.40
CA MET A 243 -16.54 -6.75 11.70
C MET A 243 -18.02 -6.72 11.34
N ARG A 244 -18.74 -5.68 11.72
CA ARG A 244 -20.15 -5.50 11.39
C ARG A 244 -20.38 -5.36 9.90
N TRP A 245 -19.60 -4.55 9.23
CA TRP A 245 -19.70 -4.33 7.79
C TRP A 245 -19.47 -5.62 6.99
N ASP A 246 -18.52 -6.45 7.38
CA ASP A 246 -18.25 -7.72 6.71
C ASP A 246 -19.41 -8.72 6.88
N GLU A 247 -20.00 -8.78 8.06
CA GLU A 247 -21.21 -9.57 8.31
C GLU A 247 -22.40 -9.11 7.45
N GLU A 248 -22.61 -7.79 7.33
CA GLU A 248 -23.73 -7.21 6.59
C GLU A 248 -23.50 -7.25 5.08
N THR A 249 -22.30 -6.92 4.60
CA THR A 249 -22.00 -6.75 3.16
C THR A 249 -21.60 -8.06 2.50
N PHE A 250 -20.78 -8.89 3.15
CA PHE A 250 -20.28 -10.16 2.60
C PHE A 250 -20.82 -11.40 3.35
N GLY A 251 -21.51 -11.22 4.47
CA GLY A 251 -22.03 -12.34 5.29
C GLY A 251 -20.90 -13.16 5.92
N ARG A 252 -19.77 -12.53 6.26
CA ARG A 252 -18.60 -13.20 6.79
C ARG A 252 -18.42 -12.88 8.26
N GLU A 253 -18.63 -13.89 9.12
CA GLU A 253 -18.37 -13.78 10.55
C GLU A 253 -16.93 -14.12 10.87
N TYR A 254 -16.42 -13.54 11.96
CA TYR A 254 -15.16 -13.94 12.53
C TYR A 254 -15.25 -15.32 13.19
N ASP A 255 -14.22 -16.13 13.06
CA ASP A 255 -14.26 -17.56 13.33
C ASP A 255 -13.48 -18.01 14.59
N LEU A 256 -12.81 -17.09 15.31
CA LEU A 256 -12.16 -17.34 16.60
C LEU A 256 -12.90 -16.61 17.74
N ASP A 257 -12.56 -16.94 19.00
CA ASP A 257 -13.14 -16.31 20.19
C ASP A 257 -12.36 -15.06 20.64
N ILE A 258 -11.22 -14.81 20.02
CA ILE A 258 -10.33 -13.68 20.31
C ILE A 258 -9.76 -13.09 19.01
N PHE A 259 -9.68 -11.76 18.94
CA PHE A 259 -8.95 -11.00 17.92
C PHE A 259 -7.95 -10.08 18.61
N MET A 260 -6.69 -10.23 18.27
CA MET A 260 -5.60 -9.47 18.89
C MET A 260 -4.90 -8.59 17.83
N ILE A 261 -4.60 -7.36 18.22
CA ILE A 261 -3.74 -6.42 17.48
C ILE A 261 -2.56 -6.08 18.36
N VAL A 262 -1.36 -6.10 17.83
CA VAL A 262 -0.14 -5.66 18.51
C VAL A 262 0.51 -4.53 17.73
N ALA A 263 0.78 -3.39 18.39
CA ALA A 263 1.50 -2.26 17.80
C ALA A 263 3.02 -2.43 17.93
N VAL A 264 3.73 -2.30 16.81
CA VAL A 264 5.19 -2.48 16.69
C VAL A 264 5.82 -1.25 16.04
N ASP A 265 6.94 -0.77 16.54
CA ASP A 265 7.59 0.44 16.03
C ASP A 265 8.52 0.17 14.84
N HIS A 266 9.18 -0.99 14.79
CA HIS A 266 10.06 -1.42 13.70
C HIS A 266 9.35 -2.47 12.86
N PHE A 267 8.78 -2.05 11.75
CA PHE A 267 8.00 -2.91 10.87
C PHE A 267 8.14 -2.49 9.40
N ASN A 268 8.38 -3.46 8.52
CA ASN A 268 8.59 -3.18 7.10
C ASN A 268 7.30 -2.82 6.36
N PHE A 269 6.16 -3.24 6.88
CA PHE A 269 4.84 -3.07 6.27
C PHE A 269 3.94 -2.11 7.07
N GLY A 270 2.71 -1.94 6.61
CA GLY A 270 1.67 -1.26 7.35
C GLY A 270 1.13 -2.14 8.48
N ALA A 271 0.71 -3.33 8.14
CA ALA A 271 0.26 -4.35 9.08
C ALA A 271 0.42 -5.75 8.47
N MET A 272 0.02 -6.78 9.19
CA MET A 272 0.03 -8.18 8.78
C MET A 272 -1.14 -8.94 9.40
N GLU A 273 -1.88 -9.66 8.59
CA GLU A 273 -3.11 -10.38 8.91
C GLU A 273 -2.92 -11.70 9.66
N ASN A 274 -1.81 -11.93 10.32
CA ASN A 274 -1.55 -13.18 11.05
C ASN A 274 -2.79 -13.66 11.82
N LYS A 275 -3.22 -14.89 11.60
CA LYS A 275 -4.50 -15.43 12.08
C LYS A 275 -4.69 -15.23 13.59
N GLY A 276 -5.65 -14.41 13.96
CA GLY A 276 -6.00 -14.12 15.37
C GLY A 276 -5.03 -13.23 16.15
N LEU A 277 -3.86 -12.93 15.59
CA LEU A 277 -2.84 -12.04 16.17
C LEU A 277 -2.24 -11.16 15.08
N ASN A 278 -2.96 -10.11 14.69
CA ASN A 278 -2.46 -9.16 13.71
C ASN A 278 -1.34 -8.31 14.29
N ILE A 279 -0.28 -8.08 13.51
CA ILE A 279 0.84 -7.22 13.88
C ILE A 279 0.78 -5.96 13.04
N PHE A 280 0.76 -4.81 13.68
CA PHE A 280 0.59 -3.50 13.05
C PHE A 280 1.78 -2.60 13.34
N ASN A 281 2.22 -1.85 12.36
CA ASN A 281 3.03 -0.67 12.60
C ASN A 281 2.27 0.28 13.55
N SER A 282 2.94 0.78 14.58
CA SER A 282 2.33 1.68 15.59
C SER A 282 1.63 2.90 14.96
N ALA A 283 2.09 3.36 13.79
CA ALA A 283 1.48 4.47 13.06
C ALA A 283 0.03 4.19 12.63
N TYR A 284 -0.38 2.92 12.57
CA TYR A 284 -1.70 2.49 12.12
C TYR A 284 -2.56 1.89 13.25
N VAL A 285 -2.16 2.14 14.49
CA VAL A 285 -2.90 1.77 15.71
C VAL A 285 -3.13 2.99 16.59
N LEU A 286 -2.09 3.81 16.77
CA LEU A 286 -2.05 4.82 17.82
C LEU A 286 -2.61 6.16 17.32
N ALA A 287 -3.74 6.58 17.87
CA ALA A 287 -4.34 7.87 17.55
C ALA A 287 -4.91 8.57 18.79
N SER A 288 -4.57 9.85 18.92
CA SER A 288 -5.28 10.80 19.77
C SER A 288 -5.45 12.13 19.01
N PRO A 289 -6.42 12.98 19.38
CA PRO A 289 -6.61 14.27 18.71
C PRO A 289 -5.36 15.15 18.68
N GLU A 290 -4.49 15.00 19.68
CA GLU A 290 -3.25 15.79 19.84
C GLU A 290 -2.13 15.31 18.91
N THR A 291 -2.12 14.00 18.52
CA THR A 291 -0.98 13.38 17.83
C THR A 291 -1.32 12.89 16.43
N ALA A 292 -2.61 12.65 16.13
CA ALA A 292 -3.08 12.11 14.86
C ALA A 292 -3.92 13.11 14.07
N THR A 293 -3.66 13.18 12.75
CA THR A 293 -4.45 13.97 11.81
C THR A 293 -5.70 13.21 11.36
N ASP A 294 -6.67 13.90 10.76
CA ASP A 294 -7.83 13.25 10.12
C ASP A 294 -7.40 12.16 9.13
N GLN A 295 -6.31 12.37 8.39
CA GLN A 295 -5.76 11.38 7.47
C GLN A 295 -5.19 10.16 8.21
N ASP A 296 -4.55 10.35 9.37
CA ASP A 296 -4.06 9.21 10.19
C ASP A 296 -5.25 8.37 10.68
N TYR A 297 -6.34 8.99 11.14
CA TYR A 297 -7.55 8.29 11.52
C TYR A 297 -8.19 7.52 10.37
N GLU A 298 -8.29 8.12 9.17
CA GLU A 298 -8.77 7.43 7.96
C GLU A 298 -7.90 6.23 7.61
N THR A 299 -6.59 6.38 7.71
CA THR A 299 -5.63 5.31 7.40
C THR A 299 -5.73 4.17 8.41
N ILE A 300 -5.85 4.45 9.72
CA ILE A 300 -6.08 3.43 10.74
C ILE A 300 -7.36 2.65 10.44
N GLU A 301 -8.45 3.35 10.14
CA GLU A 301 -9.75 2.75 9.81
C GLU A 301 -9.65 1.79 8.62
N SER A 302 -8.99 2.22 7.54
CA SER A 302 -8.82 1.42 6.32
C SER A 302 -7.93 0.20 6.56
N ILE A 303 -6.77 0.36 7.23
CA ILE A 303 -5.83 -0.74 7.45
C ILE A 303 -6.39 -1.76 8.46
N VAL A 304 -7.05 -1.32 9.53
CA VAL A 304 -7.72 -2.23 10.47
C VAL A 304 -8.78 -3.07 9.74
N ALA A 305 -9.53 -2.47 8.83
CA ALA A 305 -10.50 -3.18 8.01
C ALA A 305 -9.83 -4.15 7.03
N HIS A 306 -8.74 -3.73 6.37
CA HIS A 306 -7.96 -4.55 5.45
C HIS A 306 -7.49 -5.84 6.14
N GLU A 307 -6.79 -5.72 7.29
CA GLU A 307 -6.28 -6.87 8.03
C GLU A 307 -7.40 -7.76 8.58
N TYR A 308 -8.50 -7.16 9.00
CA TYR A 308 -9.67 -7.95 9.42
C TYR A 308 -10.29 -8.73 8.25
N PHE A 309 -10.43 -8.10 7.08
CA PHE A 309 -11.03 -8.75 5.91
C PHE A 309 -10.19 -9.90 5.36
N HIS A 310 -8.89 -9.87 5.56
CA HIS A 310 -8.02 -10.98 5.28
C HIS A 310 -8.39 -12.27 6.03
N ASN A 311 -9.14 -12.20 7.14
CA ASN A 311 -9.58 -13.40 7.83
C ASN A 311 -10.28 -14.40 6.88
N TRP A 312 -11.02 -13.90 5.88
CA TRP A 312 -11.65 -14.69 4.85
C TRP A 312 -10.86 -14.68 3.53
N SER A 313 -10.51 -13.51 2.99
CA SER A 313 -9.75 -13.37 1.74
C SER A 313 -8.23 -13.32 2.01
N GLY A 314 -7.65 -14.47 2.36
CA GLY A 314 -6.23 -14.62 2.71
C GLY A 314 -6.00 -15.76 3.71
N ASN A 315 -6.75 -15.80 4.82
CA ASN A 315 -6.53 -16.75 5.89
C ASN A 315 -7.39 -18.03 5.73
N ARG A 316 -8.72 -17.87 5.59
CA ARG A 316 -9.64 -19.02 5.35
C ARG A 316 -9.50 -19.56 3.94
N VAL A 317 -9.37 -18.69 2.95
CA VAL A 317 -9.00 -19.01 1.58
C VAL A 317 -7.66 -18.36 1.29
N THR A 318 -6.59 -19.15 1.21
CA THR A 318 -5.24 -18.66 0.99
C THR A 318 -4.79 -18.82 -0.47
N CYS A 319 -3.59 -18.36 -0.80
CA CYS A 319 -3.00 -18.50 -2.14
C CYS A 319 -2.36 -19.87 -2.32
N ARG A 320 -2.52 -20.49 -3.51
CA ARG A 320 -1.84 -21.74 -3.85
C ARG A 320 -0.32 -21.55 -3.94
N ASP A 321 0.10 -20.44 -4.50
CA ASP A 321 1.49 -20.04 -4.69
C ASP A 321 1.59 -18.51 -4.69
N TRP A 322 2.78 -17.97 -4.57
CA TRP A 322 2.98 -16.52 -4.48
C TRP A 322 2.66 -15.74 -5.76
N PHE A 323 2.53 -16.42 -6.92
CA PHE A 323 2.04 -15.77 -8.13
C PHE A 323 0.56 -15.37 -8.04
N GLN A 324 -0.19 -15.99 -7.13
CA GLN A 324 -1.60 -15.69 -6.88
C GLN A 324 -1.80 -14.56 -5.86
N LEU A 325 -0.76 -13.83 -5.48
CA LEU A 325 -0.80 -12.81 -4.41
C LEU A 325 -1.94 -11.79 -4.59
N CYS A 326 -2.22 -11.36 -5.84
CA CYS A 326 -3.33 -10.43 -6.12
C CYS A 326 -4.72 -11.00 -5.78
N LEU A 327 -4.86 -12.31 -5.63
CA LEU A 327 -6.10 -12.96 -5.23
C LEU A 327 -6.50 -12.57 -3.81
N LYS A 328 -5.54 -12.55 -2.88
CA LYS A 328 -5.81 -12.10 -1.52
C LYS A 328 -5.72 -10.58 -1.41
N GLU A 329 -4.67 -9.95 -1.91
CA GLU A 329 -4.43 -8.54 -1.74
C GLU A 329 -5.39 -7.66 -2.53
N GLY A 330 -5.53 -7.90 -3.83
CA GLY A 330 -6.43 -7.11 -4.67
C GLY A 330 -7.89 -7.21 -4.24
N PHE A 331 -8.37 -8.40 -3.86
CA PHE A 331 -9.73 -8.55 -3.37
C PHE A 331 -9.93 -7.90 -2.00
N THR A 332 -8.94 -7.97 -1.11
CA THR A 332 -9.03 -7.34 0.21
C THR A 332 -8.93 -5.82 0.11
N VAL A 333 -8.06 -5.25 -0.73
CA VAL A 333 -8.03 -3.80 -1.02
C VAL A 333 -9.36 -3.32 -1.60
N PHE A 334 -9.97 -4.07 -2.53
CA PHE A 334 -11.31 -3.73 -3.02
C PHE A 334 -12.32 -3.65 -1.87
N ARG A 335 -12.27 -4.58 -0.91
CA ARG A 335 -13.20 -4.62 0.24
C ARG A 335 -12.94 -3.48 1.21
N ASP A 336 -11.69 -3.15 1.50
CA ASP A 336 -11.36 -2.03 2.40
C ASP A 336 -11.71 -0.67 1.78
N GLN A 337 -11.57 -0.50 0.44
CA GLN A 337 -12.02 0.69 -0.29
C GLN A 337 -13.53 0.85 -0.24
N GLU A 338 -14.31 -0.23 -0.42
CA GLU A 338 -15.77 -0.19 -0.31
C GLU A 338 -16.22 0.12 1.14
N PHE A 339 -15.56 -0.47 2.13
CA PHE A 339 -15.78 -0.16 3.54
C PHE A 339 -15.50 1.32 3.83
N SER A 340 -14.34 1.82 3.45
CA SER A 340 -13.95 3.22 3.66
C SER A 340 -14.90 4.19 2.96
N ALA A 341 -15.41 3.82 1.78
CA ALA A 341 -16.42 4.58 1.06
C ALA A 341 -17.75 4.67 1.83
N ASP A 342 -18.18 3.56 2.45
CA ASP A 342 -19.41 3.50 3.25
C ASP A 342 -19.26 4.23 4.59
N MET A 343 -18.07 4.19 5.20
CA MET A 343 -17.83 4.88 6.48
C MET A 343 -17.69 6.40 6.32
N ARG A 344 -17.31 6.90 5.14
CA ARG A 344 -16.93 8.31 4.96
C ARG A 344 -17.69 8.98 3.81
N SER A 345 -17.06 9.14 2.68
CA SER A 345 -17.64 9.76 1.48
C SER A 345 -17.26 8.93 0.27
N ARG A 346 -18.21 8.19 -0.30
CA ARG A 346 -17.96 7.33 -1.46
C ARG A 346 -17.29 8.07 -2.63
N PRO A 347 -17.74 9.30 -3.02
CA PRO A 347 -17.07 10.05 -4.08
C PRO A 347 -15.64 10.44 -3.75
N VAL A 348 -15.39 10.93 -2.53
CA VAL A 348 -14.05 11.37 -2.12
C VAL A 348 -13.11 10.16 -1.95
N GLN A 349 -13.62 9.05 -1.40
CA GLN A 349 -12.84 7.81 -1.33
C GLN A 349 -12.42 7.34 -2.72
N ARG A 350 -13.34 7.32 -3.69
CA ARG A 350 -13.01 6.94 -5.07
C ARG A 350 -11.92 7.82 -5.68
N ILE A 351 -11.99 9.13 -5.46
CA ILE A 351 -10.94 10.06 -5.91
C ILE A 351 -9.59 9.71 -5.28
N LYS A 352 -9.56 9.42 -3.97
CA LYS A 352 -8.32 9.03 -3.26
C LYS A 352 -7.75 7.73 -3.80
N ASP A 353 -8.59 6.71 -4.02
CA ASP A 353 -8.18 5.42 -4.57
C ASP A 353 -7.57 5.57 -5.97
N VAL A 354 -8.22 6.33 -6.85
CA VAL A 354 -7.73 6.57 -8.20
C VAL A 354 -6.45 7.42 -8.19
N ARG A 355 -6.34 8.42 -7.31
CA ARG A 355 -5.08 9.18 -7.18
C ARG A 355 -3.94 8.29 -6.75
N ARG A 356 -4.18 7.36 -5.81
CA ARG A 356 -3.17 6.37 -5.37
C ARG A 356 -2.77 5.44 -6.53
N LEU A 357 -3.75 4.96 -7.29
CA LEU A 357 -3.50 4.17 -8.49
C LEU A 357 -2.64 4.94 -9.51
N TRP A 358 -2.99 6.20 -9.79
CA TRP A 358 -2.23 7.04 -10.73
C TRP A 358 -0.82 7.36 -10.23
N ALA A 359 -0.68 7.60 -8.92
CA ALA A 359 0.61 7.97 -8.33
C ALA A 359 1.61 6.80 -8.29
N HIS A 360 1.14 5.56 -8.15
CA HIS A 360 2.00 4.40 -7.90
C HIS A 360 1.89 3.32 -8.97
N GLN A 361 0.68 2.91 -9.35
CA GLN A 361 0.49 1.79 -10.25
C GLN A 361 0.70 2.16 -11.72
N PHE A 362 0.27 3.34 -12.14
CA PHE A 362 0.46 3.77 -13.53
C PHE A 362 1.94 3.92 -13.91
N PRO A 363 2.82 4.56 -13.10
CA PRO A 363 4.24 4.57 -13.38
C PRO A 363 4.86 3.17 -13.44
N GLU A 364 4.47 2.29 -12.53
CA GLU A 364 4.93 0.91 -12.49
C GLU A 364 4.53 0.14 -13.76
N ASP A 365 3.29 0.30 -14.24
CA ASP A 365 2.76 -0.39 -15.42
C ASP A 365 3.27 0.19 -16.77
N ASP A 366 3.67 1.46 -16.78
CA ASP A 366 4.24 2.15 -17.94
C ASP A 366 5.78 2.07 -17.98
N GLY A 367 6.40 1.59 -16.92
CA GLY A 367 7.85 1.61 -16.71
C GLY A 367 8.55 0.27 -16.96
N PRO A 368 9.85 0.23 -16.67
CA PRO A 368 10.64 -0.99 -16.80
C PRO A 368 10.28 -2.07 -15.78
N LEU A 369 9.58 -1.72 -14.70
CA LEU A 369 9.09 -2.64 -13.69
C LEU A 369 7.72 -3.22 -14.01
N ALA A 370 7.15 -2.94 -15.18
CA ALA A 370 5.83 -3.40 -15.57
C ALA A 370 5.72 -4.94 -15.50
N HIS A 371 4.70 -5.39 -14.81
CA HIS A 371 4.37 -6.81 -14.63
C HIS A 371 2.85 -6.98 -14.51
N PRO A 372 2.31 -8.15 -14.83
CA PRO A 372 0.87 -8.39 -14.65
C PRO A 372 0.51 -8.55 -13.17
N PRO A 373 -0.77 -8.35 -12.79
CA PRO A 373 -1.26 -8.64 -11.44
C PRO A 373 -0.98 -10.08 -10.97
N ARG A 374 -0.94 -11.03 -11.90
CA ARG A 374 -0.44 -12.40 -11.69
C ARG A 374 0.86 -12.57 -12.47
N PRO A 375 2.04 -12.26 -11.86
CA PRO A 375 3.32 -12.40 -12.53
C PRO A 375 3.59 -13.84 -12.94
N GLN A 376 4.52 -14.04 -13.88
CA GLN A 376 4.90 -15.37 -14.37
C GLN A 376 6.25 -15.82 -13.81
N GLU A 377 7.06 -14.89 -13.32
CA GLU A 377 8.36 -15.16 -12.72
C GLU A 377 8.74 -14.08 -11.70
N PHE A 378 9.57 -14.44 -10.72
CA PHE A 378 10.21 -13.53 -9.78
C PHE A 378 11.56 -14.12 -9.30
N ILE A 379 12.48 -13.27 -8.88
CA ILE A 379 13.68 -13.65 -8.14
C ILE A 379 13.39 -13.60 -6.65
N THR A 380 12.85 -12.50 -6.17
CA THR A 380 12.45 -12.31 -4.78
C THR A 380 10.99 -11.89 -4.72
N ILE A 381 10.18 -12.71 -4.06
CA ILE A 381 8.74 -12.45 -3.97
C ILE A 381 8.40 -11.12 -3.26
N ASP A 382 9.21 -10.70 -2.30
CA ASP A 382 9.02 -9.43 -1.57
C ASP A 382 8.95 -8.21 -2.51
N ASN A 383 9.59 -8.27 -3.68
CA ASN A 383 9.55 -7.21 -4.67
C ASN A 383 8.20 -7.11 -5.42
N PHE A 384 7.31 -8.09 -5.24
CA PHE A 384 5.99 -8.15 -5.89
C PHE A 384 4.82 -7.71 -4.99
N TYR A 385 5.10 -7.18 -3.81
CA TYR A 385 4.10 -6.46 -3.01
C TYR A 385 3.94 -5.03 -3.57
N THR A 386 3.39 -4.95 -4.77
CA THR A 386 3.40 -3.79 -5.67
C THR A 386 2.01 -3.17 -5.84
N ALA A 387 1.96 -1.93 -6.32
CA ALA A 387 0.69 -1.28 -6.64
C ALA A 387 -0.11 -2.03 -7.72
N THR A 388 0.56 -2.77 -8.61
CA THR A 388 -0.10 -3.63 -9.61
C THR A 388 -0.83 -4.80 -8.95
N VAL A 389 -0.24 -5.43 -7.95
CA VAL A 389 -0.86 -6.55 -7.23
C VAL A 389 -2.02 -6.05 -6.36
N TYR A 390 -1.86 -4.96 -5.63
CA TYR A 390 -2.81 -4.40 -4.68
C TYR A 390 -3.87 -3.55 -5.37
N GLU A 391 -3.51 -2.38 -5.88
CA GLU A 391 -4.43 -1.38 -6.38
C GLU A 391 -5.06 -1.79 -7.74
N LYS A 392 -4.26 -2.25 -8.71
CA LYS A 392 -4.83 -2.77 -9.97
C LYS A 392 -5.61 -4.06 -9.72
N GLY A 393 -5.15 -4.93 -8.81
CA GLY A 393 -5.91 -6.09 -8.37
C GLY A 393 -7.30 -5.72 -7.83
N ALA A 394 -7.40 -4.65 -7.04
CA ALA A 394 -8.68 -4.13 -6.54
C ALA A 394 -9.56 -3.57 -7.65
N GLU A 395 -8.98 -2.86 -8.63
CA GLU A 395 -9.72 -2.38 -9.80
C GLU A 395 -10.32 -3.53 -10.61
N LEU A 396 -9.64 -4.67 -10.72
CA LEU A 396 -10.18 -5.84 -11.42
C LEU A 396 -11.39 -6.44 -10.69
N ALA A 397 -11.36 -6.47 -9.36
CA ALA A 397 -12.53 -6.88 -8.56
C ALA A 397 -13.69 -5.89 -8.73
N ARG A 398 -13.40 -4.58 -8.79
CA ARG A 398 -14.38 -3.52 -9.04
C ARG A 398 -15.00 -3.63 -10.42
N MET A 399 -14.18 -3.87 -11.46
CA MET A 399 -14.66 -4.11 -12.82
C MET A 399 -15.57 -5.34 -12.90
N LEU A 400 -15.22 -6.43 -12.21
CA LEU A 400 -16.09 -7.61 -12.13
C LEU A 400 -17.42 -7.27 -11.46
N LYS A 401 -17.42 -6.50 -10.37
CA LYS A 401 -18.65 -6.04 -9.72
C LYS A 401 -19.50 -5.21 -10.67
N LEU A 402 -18.92 -4.29 -11.43
CA LEU A 402 -19.62 -3.49 -12.43
C LEU A 402 -20.21 -4.36 -13.55
N LEU A 403 -19.42 -5.28 -14.07
CA LEU A 403 -19.79 -6.16 -15.18
C LEU A 403 -20.91 -7.14 -14.85
N LEU A 404 -20.88 -7.71 -13.64
CA LEU A 404 -21.81 -8.72 -13.18
C LEU A 404 -23.05 -8.12 -12.49
N GLY A 405 -22.94 -6.90 -12.01
CA GLY A 405 -23.89 -6.28 -11.08
C GLY A 405 -23.74 -6.80 -9.64
N GLU A 406 -24.15 -6.00 -8.67
CA GLU A 406 -23.96 -6.27 -7.24
C GLU A 406 -24.45 -7.65 -6.79
N HIS A 407 -25.65 -8.03 -7.23
CA HIS A 407 -26.27 -9.30 -6.83
C HIS A 407 -25.47 -10.53 -7.27
N ASN A 408 -25.03 -10.56 -8.54
CA ASN A 408 -24.25 -11.69 -9.07
C ASN A 408 -22.85 -11.70 -8.50
N PHE A 409 -22.21 -10.55 -8.34
CA PHE A 409 -20.90 -10.43 -7.71
C PHE A 409 -20.92 -10.94 -6.26
N ARG A 410 -21.95 -10.61 -5.49
CA ARG A 410 -22.11 -11.12 -4.12
C ARG A 410 -22.31 -12.65 -4.11
N LYS A 411 -23.16 -13.19 -4.98
CA LYS A 411 -23.36 -14.65 -5.12
C LYS A 411 -22.06 -15.37 -5.50
N ALA A 412 -21.31 -14.78 -6.43
CA ALA A 412 -20.04 -15.35 -6.88
C ALA A 412 -18.99 -15.34 -5.77
N SER A 413 -18.91 -14.26 -4.99
CA SER A 413 -18.05 -14.18 -3.80
C SER A 413 -18.44 -15.24 -2.76
N ASP A 414 -19.74 -15.43 -2.52
CA ASP A 414 -20.23 -16.49 -1.63
C ASP A 414 -19.87 -17.89 -2.12
N LEU A 415 -19.98 -18.14 -3.44
CA LEU A 415 -19.59 -19.40 -4.05
C LEU A 415 -18.09 -19.66 -3.91
N TYR A 416 -17.26 -18.64 -4.18
CA TYR A 416 -15.81 -18.71 -4.03
C TYR A 416 -15.40 -19.07 -2.60
N PHE A 417 -15.89 -18.34 -1.60
CA PHE A 417 -15.59 -18.63 -0.20
C PHE A 417 -16.09 -20.02 0.24
N LYS A 418 -17.29 -20.39 -0.17
CA LYS A 418 -17.86 -21.72 0.17
C LYS A 418 -17.07 -22.87 -0.43
N ARG A 419 -16.57 -22.70 -1.66
CA ARG A 419 -15.85 -23.76 -2.39
C ARG A 419 -14.44 -23.96 -1.89
N HIS A 420 -13.78 -22.87 -1.52
CA HIS A 420 -12.36 -22.85 -1.20
C HIS A 420 -12.05 -22.67 0.27
N ASP A 421 -13.05 -22.64 1.14
CA ASP A 421 -12.86 -22.52 2.59
C ASP A 421 -11.90 -23.60 3.13
N GLY A 422 -10.83 -23.17 3.83
CA GLY A 422 -9.80 -24.04 4.38
C GLY A 422 -8.84 -24.62 3.34
N THR A 423 -8.78 -24.03 2.14
CA THR A 423 -7.89 -24.46 1.06
C THR A 423 -7.09 -23.31 0.46
N ALA A 424 -6.12 -23.66 -0.38
CA ALA A 424 -5.34 -22.73 -1.17
C ALA A 424 -5.93 -22.60 -2.59
N ALA A 425 -6.20 -21.37 -3.04
CA ALA A 425 -6.89 -21.07 -4.29
C ALA A 425 -6.01 -20.29 -5.28
N THR A 426 -6.49 -20.17 -6.51
CA THR A 426 -5.87 -19.42 -7.60
C THR A 426 -6.78 -18.29 -8.09
N VAL A 427 -6.20 -17.34 -8.82
CA VAL A 427 -6.99 -16.31 -9.55
C VAL A 427 -8.02 -16.94 -10.46
N GLU A 428 -7.68 -18.08 -11.10
CA GLU A 428 -8.61 -18.82 -11.96
C GLU A 428 -9.84 -19.33 -11.20
N ASP A 429 -9.65 -19.83 -9.97
CA ASP A 429 -10.76 -20.28 -9.13
C ASP A 429 -11.73 -19.14 -8.80
N PHE A 430 -11.21 -17.94 -8.58
CA PHE A 430 -12.02 -16.75 -8.35
C PHE A 430 -12.80 -16.35 -9.60
N VAL A 431 -12.15 -16.27 -10.77
CA VAL A 431 -12.79 -15.90 -12.03
C VAL A 431 -13.83 -16.98 -12.45
N CYS A 432 -13.55 -18.27 -12.26
CA CYS A 432 -14.51 -19.35 -12.52
C CYS A 432 -15.77 -19.21 -11.66
N ALA A 433 -15.66 -18.82 -10.40
CA ALA A 433 -16.84 -18.56 -9.56
C ALA A 433 -17.69 -17.39 -10.10
N MET A 434 -17.03 -16.36 -10.66
CA MET A 434 -17.71 -15.23 -11.32
C MET A 434 -18.45 -15.67 -12.60
N GLU A 435 -17.81 -16.49 -13.45
CA GLU A 435 -18.43 -17.04 -14.66
C GLU A 435 -19.63 -17.94 -14.35
N GLU A 436 -19.45 -18.89 -13.44
CA GLU A 436 -20.49 -19.87 -13.10
C GLU A 436 -21.76 -19.17 -12.57
N THR A 437 -21.56 -18.15 -11.73
CA THR A 437 -22.69 -17.47 -11.09
C THR A 437 -23.42 -16.52 -12.05
N SER A 438 -22.68 -15.85 -12.95
CA SER A 438 -23.23 -14.84 -13.85
C SER A 438 -23.67 -15.40 -15.20
N GLY A 439 -23.13 -16.54 -15.61
CA GLY A 439 -23.30 -17.10 -16.96
C GLY A 439 -22.59 -16.32 -18.06
N ARG A 440 -21.71 -15.35 -17.69
CA ARG A 440 -20.92 -14.56 -18.65
C ARG A 440 -19.60 -15.26 -18.98
N ASP A 441 -19.18 -15.17 -20.25
CA ASP A 441 -17.83 -15.57 -20.68
C ASP A 441 -16.83 -14.50 -20.25
N LEU A 442 -15.91 -14.85 -19.36
CA LEU A 442 -14.84 -13.98 -18.88
C LEU A 442 -13.47 -14.34 -19.48
N THR A 443 -13.42 -15.13 -20.56
CA THR A 443 -12.17 -15.55 -21.20
C THR A 443 -11.30 -14.35 -21.58
N GLN A 444 -11.88 -13.30 -22.17
CA GLN A 444 -11.14 -12.09 -22.52
C GLN A 444 -10.77 -11.27 -21.28
N PHE A 445 -11.60 -11.28 -20.23
CA PHE A 445 -11.32 -10.56 -18.99
C PHE A 445 -10.06 -11.09 -18.29
N ARG A 446 -9.76 -12.38 -18.40
CA ARG A 446 -8.55 -13.01 -17.83
C ARG A 446 -7.24 -12.36 -18.29
N ARG A 447 -7.24 -11.67 -19.43
CA ARG A 447 -6.07 -10.90 -19.90
C ARG A 447 -5.67 -9.80 -18.92
N TRP A 448 -6.59 -9.25 -18.16
CA TRP A 448 -6.27 -8.27 -17.14
C TRP A 448 -5.34 -8.81 -16.04
N TYR A 449 -5.46 -10.11 -15.71
CA TYR A 449 -4.57 -10.77 -14.75
C TYR A 449 -3.25 -11.25 -15.37
N ALA A 450 -3.24 -11.53 -16.66
CA ALA A 450 -2.11 -12.16 -17.35
C ALA A 450 -1.17 -11.17 -18.06
N ASP A 451 -1.70 -9.97 -18.43
CA ASP A 451 -0.97 -9.00 -19.25
C ASP A 451 -0.59 -7.77 -18.41
N ALA A 452 0.69 -7.37 -18.51
CA ALA A 452 1.19 -6.10 -18.00
C ALA A 452 0.76 -4.93 -18.90
N GLY A 453 1.02 -3.73 -18.46
CA GLY A 453 0.79 -2.50 -19.20
C GLY A 453 -0.61 -1.94 -19.06
N ARG A 454 -0.70 -0.65 -19.18
CA ARG A 454 -1.92 0.14 -19.06
C ARG A 454 -2.50 0.45 -20.44
N PRO A 455 -3.76 0.07 -20.72
CA PRO A 455 -4.41 0.47 -21.98
C PRO A 455 -4.64 1.99 -22.04
N THR A 456 -4.49 2.57 -23.22
CA THR A 456 -5.00 3.89 -23.54
C THR A 456 -6.24 3.73 -24.42
N VAL A 457 -7.33 4.40 -24.05
CA VAL A 457 -8.54 4.47 -24.85
C VAL A 457 -8.60 5.86 -25.49
N SER A 458 -8.48 5.92 -26.83
CA SER A 458 -8.60 7.15 -27.60
C SER A 458 -10.03 7.32 -28.09
N ILE A 459 -10.54 8.56 -28.03
CA ILE A 459 -11.90 8.93 -28.37
C ILE A 459 -11.88 9.80 -29.62
N GLY A 460 -12.44 9.27 -30.71
CA GLY A 460 -12.81 10.04 -31.90
C GLY A 460 -14.30 10.33 -31.90
N ALA A 461 -14.70 11.57 -32.17
CA ALA A 461 -16.11 11.95 -32.27
C ALA A 461 -16.34 12.67 -33.60
N GLU A 462 -17.23 12.13 -34.45
CA GLU A 462 -17.65 12.77 -35.68
C GLU A 462 -19.19 12.68 -35.80
N ASN A 463 -19.84 13.84 -35.74
CA ASN A 463 -21.31 13.93 -35.66
C ASN A 463 -21.82 13.18 -34.41
N ASN A 464 -22.69 12.16 -34.64
CA ASN A 464 -23.23 11.32 -33.56
C ASN A 464 -22.53 9.97 -33.44
N GLU A 465 -21.45 9.75 -34.19
CA GLU A 465 -20.64 8.54 -34.14
C GLU A 465 -19.40 8.76 -33.25
N ILE A 466 -19.24 7.90 -32.27
CA ILE A 466 -18.12 7.92 -31.34
C ILE A 466 -17.30 6.66 -31.61
N THR A 467 -16.05 6.83 -31.96
CA THR A 467 -15.09 5.75 -32.13
C THR A 467 -14.21 5.65 -30.90
N LEU A 468 -14.23 4.50 -30.27
CA LEU A 468 -13.32 4.14 -29.19
C LEU A 468 -12.26 3.20 -29.75
N THR A 469 -11.00 3.52 -29.49
CA THR A 469 -9.86 2.67 -29.89
C THR A 469 -8.99 2.42 -28.68
N GLN A 470 -8.70 1.13 -28.39
CA GLN A 470 -7.79 0.77 -27.31
C GLN A 470 -6.42 0.37 -27.86
N ASN A 471 -5.40 0.81 -27.17
CA ASN A 471 -4.00 0.43 -27.44
C ASN A 471 -3.26 0.22 -26.13
N THR A 472 -2.43 -0.83 -26.06
CA THR A 472 -1.52 -1.06 -24.91
C THR A 472 -0.10 -1.13 -25.45
N ALA A 473 0.80 -0.33 -24.91
CA ALA A 473 2.21 -0.34 -25.33
C ALA A 473 2.88 -1.69 -24.95
N PRO A 474 3.89 -2.12 -25.72
CA PRO A 474 4.74 -3.25 -25.32
C PRO A 474 5.35 -3.05 -23.93
N THR A 475 5.45 -4.12 -23.17
CA THR A 475 6.08 -4.14 -21.85
C THR A 475 7.19 -5.19 -21.78
N PRO A 476 8.10 -5.15 -20.80
CA PRO A 476 9.11 -6.18 -20.62
C PRO A 476 8.51 -7.60 -20.70
N GLY A 477 9.08 -8.45 -21.55
CA GLY A 477 8.61 -9.84 -21.74
C GLY A 477 7.30 -10.00 -22.51
N GLN A 478 6.60 -8.92 -22.87
CA GLN A 478 5.31 -8.95 -23.58
C GLN A 478 5.28 -7.90 -24.71
N SER A 479 5.83 -8.25 -25.86
CA SER A 479 5.93 -7.36 -27.04
C SER A 479 4.60 -7.19 -27.78
N GLU A 480 3.73 -8.19 -27.72
CA GLU A 480 2.41 -8.16 -28.36
C GLU A 480 1.32 -8.02 -27.30
N LYS A 481 0.33 -7.18 -27.56
CA LYS A 481 -0.80 -6.91 -26.70
C LYS A 481 -2.11 -7.15 -27.44
N LEU A 482 -2.95 -7.99 -26.90
CA LEU A 482 -4.29 -8.25 -27.44
C LEU A 482 -5.32 -7.32 -26.78
N PRO A 483 -6.41 -6.96 -27.46
CA PRO A 483 -7.48 -6.16 -26.87
C PRO A 483 -8.00 -6.76 -25.58
N ARG A 484 -8.21 -5.90 -24.57
CA ARG A 484 -8.82 -6.28 -23.30
C ARG A 484 -10.31 -5.95 -23.29
N HIS A 485 -11.05 -6.58 -22.42
CA HIS A 485 -12.45 -6.24 -22.17
C HIS A 485 -12.47 -5.01 -21.24
N ILE A 486 -12.77 -3.84 -21.78
CA ILE A 486 -12.78 -2.57 -21.05
C ILE A 486 -14.22 -2.08 -20.91
N GLN A 487 -14.63 -1.81 -19.68
CA GLN A 487 -15.95 -1.24 -19.37
C GLN A 487 -15.82 0.28 -19.25
N ILE A 488 -16.62 1.01 -20.01
CA ILE A 488 -16.59 2.46 -20.06
C ILE A 488 -17.97 3.01 -19.75
N GLU A 489 -18.16 3.44 -18.51
CA GLU A 489 -19.34 4.22 -18.17
C GLU A 489 -19.23 5.62 -18.76
N TYR A 490 -20.30 6.14 -19.37
CA TYR A 490 -20.32 7.44 -19.99
C TYR A 490 -21.60 8.21 -19.73
N ALA A 491 -21.51 9.55 -19.85
CA ALA A 491 -22.63 10.46 -19.91
C ALA A 491 -22.38 11.56 -20.96
N ALA A 492 -23.45 11.99 -21.64
CA ALA A 492 -23.45 13.12 -22.54
C ALA A 492 -24.24 14.27 -21.89
N TYR A 493 -23.64 15.45 -21.87
CA TYR A 493 -24.23 16.66 -21.29
C TYR A 493 -24.46 17.70 -22.38
N GLY A 494 -25.54 18.44 -22.31
CA GLY A 494 -25.80 19.58 -23.19
C GLY A 494 -24.79 20.70 -22.94
N ALA A 495 -24.15 21.19 -23.99
CA ALA A 495 -23.13 22.24 -23.88
C ALA A 495 -23.68 23.55 -23.34
N GLU A 496 -24.95 23.88 -23.62
CA GLU A 496 -25.61 25.10 -23.20
C GLU A 496 -26.36 24.94 -21.87
N THR A 497 -27.13 23.87 -21.76
CA THR A 497 -28.00 23.63 -20.60
C THR A 497 -27.34 22.87 -19.46
N GLY A 498 -26.31 22.04 -19.75
CA GLY A 498 -25.75 21.10 -18.81
C GLY A 498 -26.71 19.95 -18.44
N ALA A 499 -27.80 19.77 -19.19
CA ALA A 499 -28.70 18.64 -18.98
C ALA A 499 -28.04 17.32 -19.40
N ILE A 500 -28.40 16.22 -18.71
CA ILE A 500 -28.01 14.90 -19.19
C ILE A 500 -28.83 14.56 -20.42
N LEU A 501 -28.17 14.35 -21.55
CA LEU A 501 -28.76 13.96 -22.81
C LEU A 501 -28.85 12.44 -22.95
N GLN A 502 -27.77 11.73 -22.57
CA GLN A 502 -27.67 10.29 -22.62
C GLN A 502 -26.65 9.78 -21.60
N ARG A 503 -26.79 8.54 -21.16
CA ARG A 503 -25.78 7.83 -20.35
C ARG A 503 -25.87 6.34 -20.58
N GLY A 504 -24.76 5.64 -20.32
CA GLY A 504 -24.72 4.19 -20.47
C GLY A 504 -23.39 3.57 -20.12
N LEU A 505 -23.31 2.26 -20.36
CA LEU A 505 -22.09 1.45 -20.23
C LEU A 505 -21.74 0.89 -21.60
N ILE A 506 -20.50 1.04 -22.02
CA ILE A 506 -19.93 0.47 -23.24
C ILE A 506 -18.96 -0.63 -22.84
N GLU A 507 -19.07 -1.79 -23.45
CA GLU A 507 -18.10 -2.88 -23.31
C GLU A 507 -17.23 -2.89 -24.57
N LEU A 508 -16.03 -2.32 -24.47
CA LEU A 508 -15.04 -2.30 -25.56
C LEU A 508 -14.24 -3.61 -25.53
N THR A 509 -14.50 -4.50 -26.48
CA THR A 509 -13.87 -5.82 -26.59
C THR A 509 -12.95 -5.98 -27.79
N GLY A 510 -13.11 -5.17 -28.85
CA GLY A 510 -12.24 -5.11 -30.02
C GLY A 510 -11.13 -4.07 -29.86
N GLU A 511 -10.21 -4.00 -30.83
CA GLU A 511 -9.23 -2.91 -30.94
C GLU A 511 -9.93 -1.56 -31.10
N SER A 512 -11.00 -1.55 -31.90
CA SER A 512 -11.84 -0.37 -32.14
C SER A 512 -13.31 -0.74 -32.17
N GLN A 513 -14.15 0.18 -31.72
CA GLN A 513 -15.59 0.02 -31.71
C GLN A 513 -16.27 1.38 -31.94
N ILE A 514 -17.26 1.39 -32.82
CA ILE A 514 -18.09 2.58 -33.05
C ILE A 514 -19.40 2.39 -32.30
N PHE A 515 -19.81 3.41 -31.56
CA PHE A 515 -21.15 3.51 -31.00
C PHE A 515 -21.77 4.84 -31.39
N ARG A 516 -23.10 4.90 -31.36
CA ARG A 516 -23.86 6.11 -31.71
C ARG A 516 -24.55 6.65 -30.49
N ILE A 517 -24.46 7.96 -30.33
CA ILE A 517 -25.35 8.69 -29.44
C ILE A 517 -26.60 9.10 -30.25
N ASP A 518 -27.75 9.14 -29.58
CA ASP A 518 -28.98 9.58 -30.19
C ASP A 518 -28.83 11.02 -30.68
N GLU A 519 -29.63 11.40 -31.69
CA GLU A 519 -29.66 12.79 -32.15
C GLU A 519 -30.12 13.72 -31.01
N GLN A 520 -29.31 14.75 -30.73
CA GLN A 520 -29.49 15.63 -29.60
C GLN A 520 -29.99 17.01 -30.04
N SER A 521 -30.72 17.68 -29.16
CA SER A 521 -31.23 19.05 -29.38
C SER A 521 -30.16 20.13 -29.31
N GLU A 522 -29.00 19.83 -28.72
CA GLU A 522 -27.85 20.69 -28.56
C GLU A 522 -26.55 19.89 -28.67
N ARG A 523 -25.42 20.55 -28.84
CA ARG A 523 -24.12 19.91 -28.92
C ARG A 523 -23.82 19.11 -27.63
N PRO A 524 -23.54 17.80 -27.71
CA PRO A 524 -23.18 17.02 -26.55
C PRO A 524 -21.73 17.25 -26.12
N VAL A 525 -21.50 17.31 -24.81
CA VAL A 525 -20.19 17.23 -24.16
C VAL A 525 -20.11 15.88 -23.48
N LEU A 526 -19.14 15.05 -23.87
CA LEU A 526 -19.02 13.66 -23.45
C LEU A 526 -18.09 13.51 -22.25
N SER A 527 -18.59 12.83 -21.24
CA SER A 527 -17.84 12.40 -20.07
C SER A 527 -17.70 10.89 -20.10
N PHE A 528 -16.46 10.38 -20.10
CA PHE A 528 -16.15 8.96 -20.14
C PHE A 528 -15.43 8.52 -18.87
N LEU A 529 -15.43 7.20 -18.60
CA LEU A 529 -14.90 6.57 -17.40
C LEU A 529 -15.53 7.12 -16.12
N ASN A 530 -16.85 7.37 -16.13
CA ASN A 530 -17.56 7.77 -14.93
C ASN A 530 -17.26 6.79 -13.77
N GLY A 531 -17.04 7.30 -12.57
CA GLY A 531 -16.60 6.50 -11.44
C GLY A 531 -15.24 5.81 -11.62
N PHE A 532 -14.48 6.13 -12.67
CA PHE A 532 -13.28 5.41 -13.11
C PHE A 532 -13.57 3.93 -13.35
N SER A 533 -14.46 3.64 -14.28
CA SER A 533 -15.01 2.30 -14.55
C SER A 533 -13.99 1.25 -15.03
N ALA A 534 -12.78 1.65 -15.42
CA ALA A 534 -11.66 0.77 -15.76
C ALA A 534 -10.29 1.46 -15.55
N PRO A 535 -9.23 0.72 -15.18
CA PRO A 535 -7.88 1.26 -14.94
C PRO A 535 -7.14 1.51 -16.27
N VAL A 536 -7.59 2.51 -17.01
CA VAL A 536 -7.06 2.88 -18.33
C VAL A 536 -6.74 4.37 -18.38
N SER A 537 -5.89 4.78 -19.32
CA SER A 537 -5.78 6.18 -19.71
C SER A 537 -6.86 6.53 -20.73
N LEU A 538 -7.37 7.75 -20.63
CA LEU A 538 -8.31 8.31 -21.58
C LEU A 538 -7.61 9.39 -22.41
N ASP A 539 -7.55 9.20 -23.73
CA ASP A 539 -7.10 10.20 -24.68
C ASP A 539 -8.32 10.81 -25.36
N GLN A 540 -8.79 11.92 -24.79
CA GLN A 540 -9.97 12.66 -25.25
C GLN A 540 -9.63 14.14 -25.38
N ASN A 541 -9.84 14.67 -26.56
CA ASN A 541 -9.63 16.10 -26.84
C ASN A 541 -10.84 16.93 -26.38
N LEU A 542 -10.85 17.30 -25.09
CA LEU A 542 -11.82 18.23 -24.52
C LEU A 542 -11.28 19.66 -24.58
N SER A 543 -12.07 20.58 -25.15
CA SER A 543 -11.76 22.01 -25.03
C SER A 543 -11.85 22.50 -23.58
N VAL A 544 -11.28 23.67 -23.29
CA VAL A 544 -11.43 24.30 -21.96
C VAL A 544 -12.91 24.53 -21.64
N ASP A 545 -13.71 24.92 -22.66
CA ASP A 545 -15.16 25.08 -22.52
C ASP A 545 -15.86 23.80 -22.10
N ASP A 546 -15.57 22.69 -22.77
CA ASP A 546 -16.17 21.39 -22.46
C ASP A 546 -15.82 20.93 -21.04
N ARG A 547 -14.56 21.09 -20.64
CA ARG A 547 -14.13 20.76 -19.26
C ARG A 547 -14.84 21.61 -18.21
N LEU A 548 -15.06 22.90 -18.48
CA LEU A 548 -15.80 23.79 -17.58
C LEU A 548 -17.30 23.44 -17.51
N VAL A 549 -17.90 22.96 -18.61
CA VAL A 549 -19.26 22.41 -18.61
C VAL A 549 -19.32 21.16 -17.71
N LEU A 550 -18.41 20.21 -17.89
CA LEU A 550 -18.35 19.00 -17.07
C LEU A 550 -18.04 19.32 -15.60
N MET A 551 -17.09 20.21 -15.32
CA MET A 551 -16.78 20.65 -13.95
C MET A 551 -18.00 21.19 -13.22
N LYS A 552 -18.91 21.86 -13.95
CA LYS A 552 -20.11 22.45 -13.38
C LYS A 552 -21.29 21.48 -13.30
N HIS A 553 -21.49 20.64 -14.33
CA HIS A 553 -22.73 19.92 -14.55
C HIS A 553 -22.65 18.40 -14.46
N ASP A 554 -21.45 17.82 -14.59
CA ASP A 554 -21.32 16.36 -14.46
C ASP A 554 -21.83 15.90 -13.08
N ARG A 555 -22.66 14.88 -13.08
CA ARG A 555 -23.22 14.31 -11.83
C ARG A 555 -22.30 13.30 -11.19
N ASP A 556 -21.39 12.72 -11.97
CA ASP A 556 -20.35 11.87 -11.43
C ASP A 556 -19.27 12.73 -10.78
N ALA A 557 -19.05 12.54 -9.50
CA ALA A 557 -18.11 13.35 -8.73
C ALA A 557 -16.66 13.09 -9.13
N PHE A 558 -16.32 11.82 -9.49
CA PHE A 558 -15.00 11.49 -9.98
C PHE A 558 -14.73 12.22 -11.30
N SER A 559 -15.63 12.18 -12.25
CA SER A 559 -15.48 12.85 -13.55
C SER A 559 -15.35 14.37 -13.40
N ARG A 560 -16.17 14.98 -12.52
CA ARG A 560 -16.02 16.40 -12.16
C ARG A 560 -14.63 16.74 -11.62
N TRP A 561 -14.15 15.93 -10.70
CA TRP A 561 -12.81 16.09 -10.14
C TRP A 561 -11.75 15.87 -11.23
N SER A 562 -11.87 14.82 -12.04
CA SER A 562 -10.89 14.44 -13.06
C SER A 562 -10.69 15.55 -14.10
N VAL A 563 -11.76 16.19 -14.60
CA VAL A 563 -11.63 17.33 -15.54
C VAL A 563 -11.04 18.57 -14.86
N THR A 564 -11.38 18.82 -13.58
CA THR A 564 -10.79 19.91 -12.79
C THR A 564 -9.29 19.67 -12.57
N HIS A 565 -8.91 18.45 -12.18
CA HIS A 565 -7.52 18.05 -11.99
C HIS A 565 -6.73 18.09 -13.32
N GLY A 566 -7.39 17.74 -14.43
CA GLY A 566 -6.83 17.89 -15.78
C GLY A 566 -6.53 19.35 -16.13
N LEU A 567 -7.43 20.28 -15.81
CA LEU A 567 -7.18 21.72 -16.01
C LEU A 567 -6.00 22.22 -15.14
N TRP A 568 -5.92 21.80 -13.88
CA TRP A 568 -4.77 22.08 -13.03
C TRP A 568 -3.47 21.62 -13.69
N LYS A 569 -3.43 20.36 -14.20
CA LYS A 569 -2.23 19.77 -14.81
C LYS A 569 -1.81 20.52 -16.06
N ASP A 570 -2.74 20.78 -16.97
CA ASP A 570 -2.46 21.44 -18.25
C ASP A 570 -1.95 22.87 -18.04
N LEU A 571 -2.55 23.62 -17.11
CA LEU A 571 -2.09 24.95 -16.73
C LEU A 571 -0.68 24.91 -16.13
N CYS A 572 -0.42 24.02 -15.18
CA CYS A 572 0.92 23.87 -14.56
C CYS A 572 1.99 23.58 -15.63
N LEU A 573 1.74 22.64 -16.55
CA LEU A 573 2.67 22.26 -17.59
C LEU A 573 2.87 23.37 -18.64
N SER A 574 1.80 24.09 -19.02
CA SER A 574 1.87 25.18 -19.97
C SER A 574 2.61 26.40 -19.43
N PHE A 575 2.35 26.80 -18.17
CA PHE A 575 3.11 27.87 -17.52
C PHE A 575 4.54 27.50 -17.20
N GLY A 576 4.84 26.21 -17.06
CA GLY A 576 6.20 25.69 -16.97
C GLY A 576 6.97 25.63 -18.30
N GLY A 577 6.28 25.87 -19.42
CA GLY A 577 6.91 25.73 -20.76
C GLY A 577 7.23 24.30 -21.15
N VAL A 578 6.41 23.34 -20.66
CA VAL A 578 6.52 21.92 -21.02
C VAL A 578 5.59 21.60 -22.21
N ASN A 579 4.37 22.15 -22.20
CA ASN A 579 3.37 22.01 -23.26
C ASN A 579 3.05 23.38 -23.86
N ASP A 580 3.81 23.82 -24.86
CA ASP A 580 3.58 25.11 -25.50
C ASP A 580 2.52 25.01 -26.63
N GLY A 581 1.50 25.91 -26.57
CA GLY A 581 0.65 26.23 -27.71
C GLY A 581 -0.64 25.42 -27.87
N ALA A 582 -1.03 24.56 -26.95
CA ALA A 582 -2.27 23.79 -27.05
C ALA A 582 -3.53 24.65 -26.86
N PHE A 583 -3.45 25.76 -26.09
CA PHE A 583 -4.55 26.67 -25.78
C PHE A 583 -4.02 28.01 -25.23
N ASP A 584 -4.88 29.05 -25.21
CA ASP A 584 -4.58 30.30 -24.54
C ASP A 584 -4.59 30.10 -23.00
N LYS A 585 -3.38 29.92 -22.45
CA LYS A 585 -3.19 29.58 -21.03
C LYS A 585 -3.65 30.68 -20.07
N ASP A 586 -3.52 31.96 -20.47
CA ASP A 586 -3.93 33.10 -19.62
C ASP A 586 -5.45 33.18 -19.55
N ALA A 587 -6.13 33.12 -20.71
CA ALA A 587 -7.59 33.07 -20.75
C ALA A 587 -8.17 31.82 -20.05
N ALA A 588 -7.49 30.67 -20.17
CA ALA A 588 -7.89 29.44 -19.47
C ALA A 588 -7.73 29.56 -17.95
N LEU A 589 -6.65 30.17 -17.47
CA LEU A 589 -6.41 30.41 -16.05
C LEU A 589 -7.49 31.33 -15.45
N ASP A 590 -7.85 32.41 -16.15
CA ASP A 590 -8.91 33.33 -15.69
C ASP A 590 -10.26 32.62 -15.55
N ARG A 591 -10.63 31.82 -16.54
CA ARG A 591 -11.89 31.07 -16.55
C ARG A 591 -11.92 29.95 -15.51
N PHE A 592 -10.79 29.28 -15.33
CA PHE A 592 -10.64 28.26 -14.29
C PHE A 592 -10.71 28.88 -12.89
N THR A 593 -10.10 30.04 -12.70
CA THR A 593 -10.18 30.82 -11.46
C THR A 593 -11.64 31.15 -11.11
N GLU A 594 -12.43 31.63 -12.10
CA GLU A 594 -13.84 31.90 -11.91
C GLU A 594 -14.64 30.65 -11.56
N ALA A 595 -14.35 29.52 -12.22
CA ALA A 595 -15.00 28.23 -11.93
C ALA A 595 -14.70 27.72 -10.51
N LEU A 596 -13.45 27.81 -10.07
CA LEU A 596 -13.06 27.47 -8.69
C LEU A 596 -13.71 28.43 -7.67
N GLY A 597 -13.80 29.73 -7.99
CA GLY A 597 -14.52 30.70 -7.17
C GLY A 597 -15.99 30.34 -6.95
N ARG A 598 -16.66 29.82 -7.99
CA ARG A 598 -18.05 29.30 -7.88
C ARG A 598 -18.13 28.04 -7.03
N ALA A 599 -17.14 27.14 -7.15
CA ALA A 599 -17.07 25.94 -6.31
C ALA A 599 -16.88 26.32 -4.82
N ILE A 600 -16.00 27.27 -4.51
CA ILE A 600 -15.80 27.81 -3.15
C ILE A 600 -17.09 28.42 -2.60
N ALA A 601 -17.84 29.15 -3.42
CA ALA A 601 -19.11 29.78 -2.99
C ALA A 601 -20.20 28.77 -2.61
N THR A 602 -20.13 27.53 -3.11
CA THR A 602 -21.10 26.46 -2.85
C THR A 602 -20.52 25.32 -2.00
N ALA A 603 -19.34 25.52 -1.40
CA ALA A 603 -18.58 24.51 -0.69
C ALA A 603 -19.29 23.87 0.52
N ASP A 604 -20.26 24.57 1.11
CA ASP A 604 -21.04 24.03 2.24
C ASP A 604 -21.89 22.80 1.88
N LYS A 605 -22.15 22.57 0.58
CA LYS A 605 -22.92 21.41 0.12
C LYS A 605 -22.12 20.09 0.23
N ASP A 606 -20.84 20.17 -0.05
CA ASP A 606 -19.89 19.05 0.06
C ASP A 606 -18.49 19.61 0.30
N PRO A 607 -18.15 19.88 1.57
CA PRO A 607 -16.83 20.42 1.92
C PRO A 607 -15.67 19.49 1.55
N ALA A 608 -15.84 18.19 1.75
CA ALA A 608 -14.80 17.20 1.47
C ALA A 608 -14.47 17.13 -0.03
N PHE A 609 -15.48 17.11 -0.89
CA PHE A 609 -15.30 17.14 -2.33
C PHE A 609 -14.71 18.48 -2.81
N THR A 610 -15.17 19.60 -2.26
CA THR A 610 -14.61 20.92 -2.63
C THR A 610 -13.13 21.01 -2.26
N ALA A 611 -12.71 20.41 -1.14
CA ALA A 611 -11.31 20.34 -0.77
C ALA A 611 -10.48 19.59 -1.84
N GLU A 612 -11.02 18.51 -2.44
CA GLU A 612 -10.33 17.79 -3.54
C GLU A 612 -10.19 18.65 -4.80
N LEU A 613 -11.16 19.52 -5.12
CA LEU A 613 -11.06 20.45 -6.26
C LEU A 613 -9.97 21.51 -6.08
N LEU A 614 -9.68 21.91 -4.83
CA LEU A 614 -8.65 22.91 -4.48
C LEU A 614 -7.25 22.32 -4.39
N LYS A 615 -7.10 21.00 -4.36
CA LYS A 615 -5.79 20.35 -4.31
C LYS A 615 -5.05 20.47 -5.64
N THR A 616 -3.93 21.15 -5.62
CA THR A 616 -3.02 21.21 -6.77
C THR A 616 -2.38 19.82 -6.98
N PRO A 617 -2.22 19.35 -8.23
CA PRO A 617 -1.45 18.14 -8.51
C PRO A 617 -0.06 18.22 -7.90
N SER A 618 0.43 17.11 -7.34
CA SER A 618 1.81 17.02 -6.88
C SER A 618 2.77 17.10 -8.06
N ALA A 619 4.04 17.41 -7.78
CA ALA A 619 5.06 17.38 -8.82
C ALA A 619 5.20 15.97 -9.43
N ALA A 620 5.09 14.93 -8.61
CA ALA A 620 5.11 13.54 -9.06
C ALA A 620 3.93 13.20 -9.99
N GLU A 621 2.70 13.67 -9.71
CA GLU A 621 1.56 13.49 -10.62
C GLU A 621 1.77 14.18 -11.97
N LEU A 622 2.44 15.33 -11.99
CA LEU A 622 2.75 16.07 -13.24
C LEU A 622 3.81 15.34 -14.08
N THR A 623 4.82 14.73 -13.46
CA THR A 623 5.87 14.00 -14.20
C THR A 623 5.33 12.82 -14.99
N GLN A 624 4.19 12.26 -14.61
CA GLN A 624 3.60 11.10 -15.30
C GLN A 624 2.89 11.44 -16.60
N THR A 625 2.53 12.71 -16.78
CA THR A 625 1.75 13.17 -17.94
C THR A 625 2.61 13.76 -19.06
N VAL A 626 3.92 13.68 -18.91
CA VAL A 626 4.89 14.23 -19.88
C VAL A 626 5.81 13.15 -20.43
N ASP A 627 6.22 13.33 -21.68
CA ASP A 627 7.19 12.43 -22.33
C ASP A 627 8.63 12.69 -21.86
N THR A 628 8.93 13.96 -21.54
CA THR A 628 10.23 14.37 -21.01
C THR A 628 10.03 15.15 -19.71
N ILE A 629 10.65 14.65 -18.63
CA ILE A 629 10.58 15.27 -17.31
C ILE A 629 11.69 16.30 -17.17
N ASP A 630 11.30 17.55 -17.05
CA ASP A 630 12.14 18.66 -16.61
C ASP A 630 11.65 19.14 -15.23
N PRO A 631 12.30 18.72 -14.14
CA PRO A 631 11.83 19.01 -12.78
C PRO A 631 11.73 20.52 -12.47
N ASP A 632 12.61 21.33 -13.03
CA ASP A 632 12.62 22.76 -12.79
C ASP A 632 11.43 23.44 -13.45
N LYS A 633 11.13 23.08 -14.70
CA LYS A 633 9.96 23.59 -15.43
C LYS A 633 8.65 23.17 -14.74
N ILE A 634 8.53 21.90 -14.36
CA ILE A 634 7.35 21.38 -13.67
C ILE A 634 7.14 22.12 -12.35
N THR A 635 8.20 22.28 -11.55
CA THR A 635 8.12 22.96 -10.25
C THR A 635 7.77 24.45 -10.40
N SER A 636 8.38 25.11 -11.38
CA SER A 636 8.13 26.52 -11.69
C SER A 636 6.68 26.76 -12.15
N GLY A 637 6.19 25.97 -13.10
CA GLY A 637 4.83 26.09 -13.60
C GLY A 637 3.78 25.83 -12.51
N ARG A 638 3.99 24.79 -11.72
CA ARG A 638 3.12 24.47 -10.56
C ARG A 638 3.05 25.63 -9.56
N ARG A 639 4.20 26.22 -9.22
CA ARG A 639 4.28 27.37 -8.32
C ARG A 639 3.56 28.57 -8.90
N HIS A 640 3.77 28.87 -10.20
CA HIS A 640 3.14 30.00 -10.88
C HIS A 640 1.61 29.90 -10.82
N VAL A 641 1.03 28.79 -11.28
CA VAL A 641 -0.43 28.60 -11.32
C VAL A 641 -1.03 28.65 -9.93
N ARG A 642 -0.39 28.01 -8.96
CA ARG A 642 -0.84 27.98 -7.57
C ARG A 642 -0.86 29.40 -6.96
N SER A 643 0.19 30.18 -7.14
CA SER A 643 0.28 31.54 -6.63
C SER A 643 -0.71 32.49 -7.35
N ALA A 644 -0.89 32.36 -8.66
CA ALA A 644 -1.85 33.17 -9.42
C ALA A 644 -3.30 32.93 -8.97
N LEU A 645 -3.71 31.66 -8.87
CA LEU A 645 -5.03 31.27 -8.36
C LEU A 645 -5.25 31.70 -6.90
N ALA A 646 -4.24 31.49 -6.04
CA ALA A 646 -4.30 31.89 -4.65
C ALA A 646 -4.48 33.40 -4.48
N THR A 647 -3.77 34.20 -5.28
CA THR A 647 -3.87 35.68 -5.27
C THR A 647 -5.25 36.12 -5.76
N ALA A 648 -5.73 35.58 -6.87
CA ALA A 648 -7.03 35.94 -7.44
C ALA A 648 -8.21 35.52 -6.54
N LEU A 649 -8.09 34.37 -5.87
CA LEU A 649 -9.13 33.82 -4.98
C LEU A 649 -8.93 34.19 -3.50
N LYS A 650 -7.97 35.07 -3.17
CA LYS A 650 -7.62 35.43 -1.78
C LYS A 650 -8.83 35.77 -0.92
N GLN A 651 -9.70 36.65 -1.41
CA GLN A 651 -10.87 37.07 -0.66
C GLN A 651 -11.93 35.96 -0.45
N PRO A 652 -12.32 35.17 -1.47
CA PRO A 652 -13.14 33.97 -1.27
C PRO A 652 -12.56 32.96 -0.30
N LEU A 653 -11.26 32.68 -0.40
CA LEU A 653 -10.55 31.73 0.46
C LEU A 653 -10.50 32.23 1.92
N GLN A 654 -10.24 33.52 2.15
CA GLN A 654 -10.26 34.08 3.50
C GLN A 654 -11.63 33.96 4.15
N ARG A 655 -12.70 34.32 3.42
CA ARG A 655 -14.08 34.18 3.94
C ARG A 655 -14.44 32.72 4.22
N LEU A 656 -13.96 31.79 3.38
CA LEU A 656 -14.16 30.36 3.58
C LEU A 656 -13.44 29.87 4.84
N TYR A 657 -12.17 30.26 4.99
CA TYR A 657 -11.35 29.93 6.15
C TYR A 657 -12.00 30.44 7.45
N ASP A 658 -12.37 31.73 7.49
CA ASP A 658 -12.96 32.38 8.67
C ASP A 658 -14.29 31.70 9.07
N ARG A 659 -15.11 31.33 8.10
CA ARG A 659 -16.40 30.64 8.32
C ARG A 659 -16.22 29.24 8.88
N LEU A 660 -15.18 28.51 8.42
CA LEU A 660 -14.91 27.13 8.83
C LEU A 660 -14.03 27.05 10.09
N HIS A 661 -13.41 28.16 10.46
CA HIS A 661 -12.62 28.25 11.69
C HIS A 661 -13.57 28.31 12.89
N ASN A 662 -13.65 27.23 13.66
CA ASN A 662 -14.51 27.13 14.83
C ASN A 662 -13.79 26.35 15.96
N ASN A 663 -14.30 26.51 17.20
CA ASN A 663 -13.79 25.88 18.39
C ASN A 663 -14.61 24.63 18.79
N ALA A 664 -15.21 23.93 17.84
CA ALA A 664 -15.95 22.70 18.11
C ALA A 664 -15.00 21.59 18.65
N SER A 665 -15.53 20.72 19.47
CA SER A 665 -14.79 19.54 19.93
C SER A 665 -14.35 18.70 18.75
N TYR A 666 -13.14 18.17 18.82
CA TYR A 666 -12.61 17.29 17.76
C TYR A 666 -13.45 16.00 17.66
N SER A 667 -13.76 15.63 16.43
CA SER A 667 -14.21 14.29 16.04
C SER A 667 -13.55 13.90 14.72
N PRO A 668 -13.05 12.66 14.56
CA PRO A 668 -12.51 12.15 13.30
C PRO A 668 -13.58 11.78 12.27
N ASP A 669 -14.87 11.88 12.62
CA ASP A 669 -15.98 11.55 11.74
C ASP A 669 -15.98 12.39 10.46
N ALA A 670 -16.42 11.80 9.36
CA ALA A 670 -16.44 12.45 8.04
C ALA A 670 -17.15 13.83 8.03
N SER A 671 -18.24 13.97 8.78
CA SER A 671 -19.00 15.21 8.91
C SER A 671 -18.20 16.37 9.56
N HIS A 672 -17.18 16.05 10.38
CA HIS A 672 -16.30 17.02 11.00
C HIS A 672 -14.96 17.14 10.26
N ALA A 673 -14.43 16.05 9.73
CA ALA A 673 -13.16 16.01 8.99
C ALA A 673 -13.27 16.77 7.65
N GLY A 674 -14.39 16.68 6.93
CA GLY A 674 -14.58 17.35 5.64
C GLY A 674 -14.42 18.88 5.72
N PRO A 675 -15.17 19.58 6.60
CA PRO A 675 -14.98 21.02 6.81
C PRO A 675 -13.57 21.42 7.24
N ARG A 676 -12.89 20.62 8.10
CA ARG A 676 -11.50 20.87 8.49
C ARG A 676 -10.55 20.73 7.30
N THR A 677 -10.70 19.68 6.50
CA THR A 677 -9.91 19.45 5.29
C THR A 677 -10.05 20.63 4.32
N LEU A 678 -11.27 21.14 4.12
CA LEU A 678 -11.54 22.28 3.27
C LEU A 678 -10.92 23.58 3.83
N LYS A 679 -11.07 23.83 5.13
CA LYS A 679 -10.41 24.97 5.80
C LYS A 679 -8.89 24.93 5.61
N ASN A 680 -8.28 23.76 5.81
CA ASN A 680 -6.84 23.60 5.70
C ASN A 680 -6.36 23.66 4.24
N ALA A 681 -7.15 23.21 3.27
CA ALA A 681 -6.87 23.42 1.84
C ALA A 681 -6.90 24.92 1.48
N ALA A 682 -7.87 25.66 1.99
CA ALA A 682 -7.91 27.11 1.83
C ALA A 682 -6.73 27.82 2.48
N LEU A 683 -6.31 27.40 3.68
CA LEU A 683 -5.12 27.92 4.38
C LEU A 683 -3.86 27.73 3.54
N GLY A 684 -3.67 26.55 2.95
CA GLY A 684 -2.51 26.28 2.09
C GLY A 684 -2.40 27.23 0.90
N LEU A 685 -3.54 27.55 0.26
CA LEU A 685 -3.58 28.56 -0.81
C LEU A 685 -3.41 29.99 -0.29
N LEU A 686 -3.91 30.31 0.90
CA LEU A 686 -3.70 31.63 1.53
C LEU A 686 -2.22 31.87 1.85
N VAL A 687 -1.45 30.84 2.24
CA VAL A 687 0.00 30.95 2.38
C VAL A 687 0.66 31.28 1.05
N ASP A 688 0.23 30.67 -0.06
CA ASP A 688 0.73 31.02 -1.40
C ASP A 688 0.35 32.45 -1.84
N ALA A 689 -0.71 33.02 -1.23
CA ALA A 689 -1.12 34.42 -1.42
C ALA A 689 -0.47 35.40 -0.39
N GLY A 690 0.52 34.93 0.40
CA GLY A 690 1.29 35.73 1.35
C GLY A 690 0.68 35.86 2.75
N GLU A 691 -0.29 35.01 3.13
CA GLU A 691 -0.90 35.00 4.47
C GLU A 691 -0.17 34.07 5.46
N ASP A 692 1.17 34.05 5.42
CA ASP A 692 2.01 33.25 6.34
C ASP A 692 1.68 33.46 7.82
N PRO A 693 1.42 34.71 8.33
CA PRO A 693 1.08 34.91 9.73
C PRO A 693 -0.20 34.19 10.17
N LEU A 694 -1.16 34.01 9.25
CA LEU A 694 -2.39 33.27 9.52
C LEU A 694 -2.08 31.80 9.81
N ALA A 695 -1.24 31.17 8.97
CA ALA A 695 -0.82 29.80 9.16
C ALA A 695 0.01 29.62 10.45
N LEU A 696 0.93 30.54 10.75
CA LEU A 696 1.68 30.49 12.01
C LEU A 696 0.76 30.64 13.23
N THR A 697 -0.26 31.48 13.14
CA THR A 697 -1.27 31.64 14.20
C THR A 697 -2.03 30.32 14.41
N GLN A 698 -2.52 29.67 13.32
CA GLN A 698 -3.18 28.37 13.43
C GLN A 698 -2.23 27.32 14.00
N ALA A 699 -1.00 27.20 13.49
CA ALA A 699 -0.01 26.24 14.01
C ALA A 699 0.25 26.43 15.51
N THR A 700 0.21 27.68 16.00
CA THR A 700 0.48 28.01 17.40
C THR A 700 -0.67 27.68 18.34
N HIS A 701 -1.91 27.87 17.89
CA HIS A 701 -3.11 27.79 18.75
C HIS A 701 -4.01 26.61 18.42
N ALA A 702 -3.60 25.74 17.49
CA ALA A 702 -4.39 24.55 17.12
C ALA A 702 -4.68 23.67 18.35
N ALA A 703 -5.95 23.27 18.49
CA ALA A 703 -6.43 22.39 19.54
C ALA A 703 -6.19 20.89 19.22
N HIS A 704 -5.88 20.57 17.98
CA HIS A 704 -5.67 19.19 17.51
C HIS A 704 -4.65 19.13 16.35
N MET A 705 -4.09 17.94 16.15
CA MET A 705 -3.00 17.70 15.18
C MET A 705 -3.40 18.02 13.74
N SER A 706 -4.62 17.78 13.30
CA SER A 706 -5.05 18.07 11.92
C SER A 706 -4.81 19.52 11.52
N ASP A 707 -5.10 20.48 12.40
CA ASP A 707 -4.90 21.89 12.15
C ASP A 707 -3.43 22.32 12.34
N GLU A 708 -2.78 21.83 13.37
CA GLU A 708 -1.37 22.11 13.64
C GLU A 708 -0.47 21.62 12.49
N ALA A 709 -0.69 20.39 12.05
CA ALA A 709 0.07 19.78 10.97
C ALA A 709 -0.18 20.47 9.63
N ALA A 710 -1.43 20.79 9.30
CA ALA A 710 -1.77 21.46 8.04
C ALA A 710 -1.11 22.83 7.93
N ALA A 711 -1.17 23.62 9.00
CA ALA A 711 -0.58 24.95 9.05
C ALA A 711 0.96 24.90 9.01
N THR A 712 1.57 23.98 9.78
CA THR A 712 3.03 23.78 9.77
C THR A 712 3.50 23.29 8.39
N ALA A 713 2.80 22.33 7.77
CA ALA A 713 3.13 21.83 6.44
C ALA A 713 3.02 22.93 5.37
N ALA A 714 1.99 23.77 5.43
CA ALA A 714 1.83 24.89 4.49
C ALA A 714 3.03 25.85 4.52
N LEU A 715 3.54 26.19 5.72
CA LEU A 715 4.73 26.99 5.87
C LEU A 715 6.01 26.24 5.48
N ALA A 716 6.13 24.97 5.87
CA ALA A 716 7.33 24.15 5.65
C ALA A 716 7.60 23.88 4.17
N THR A 717 6.55 23.69 3.37
CA THR A 717 6.66 23.32 1.94
C THR A 717 6.50 24.49 0.97
N SER A 718 6.49 25.74 1.48
CA SER A 718 6.44 26.98 0.71
C SER A 718 7.74 27.78 0.86
N ASP A 719 7.84 28.90 0.13
CA ASP A 719 8.95 29.85 0.28
C ASP A 719 8.73 30.83 1.46
N SER A 720 7.93 30.43 2.45
CA SER A 720 7.60 31.25 3.61
C SER A 720 8.84 31.64 4.41
N PRO A 721 9.01 32.93 4.79
CA PRO A 721 10.05 33.35 5.71
C PRO A 721 9.85 32.84 7.15
N LEU A 722 8.66 32.29 7.46
CA LEU A 722 8.31 31.75 8.77
C LEU A 722 8.52 30.21 8.84
N ARG A 723 9.06 29.59 7.78
CA ARG A 723 9.30 28.13 7.68
C ARG A 723 10.07 27.59 8.89
N GLU A 724 11.26 28.13 9.13
CA GLU A 724 12.13 27.60 10.18
C GLU A 724 11.49 27.77 11.56
N MET A 725 10.86 28.91 11.82
CA MET A 725 10.15 29.15 13.08
C MET A 725 9.04 28.12 13.32
N ALA A 726 8.28 27.78 12.29
CA ALA A 726 7.20 26.78 12.38
C ALA A 726 7.76 25.38 12.63
N LEU A 727 8.80 24.98 11.91
CA LEU A 727 9.45 23.67 12.04
C LEU A 727 10.14 23.50 13.40
N ASP A 728 10.89 24.50 13.88
CA ASP A 728 11.56 24.45 15.17
C ASP A 728 10.58 24.38 16.33
N ARG A 729 9.48 25.16 16.24
CA ARG A 729 8.40 25.12 17.22
C ARG A 729 7.77 23.72 17.27
N PHE A 730 7.44 23.16 16.12
CA PHE A 730 6.82 21.84 16.02
C PHE A 730 7.74 20.75 16.61
N TYR A 731 9.00 20.73 16.22
CA TYR A 731 9.96 19.77 16.75
C TYR A 731 10.17 19.91 18.27
N SER A 732 10.33 21.14 18.76
CA SER A 732 10.50 21.40 20.18
C SER A 732 9.34 20.88 21.03
N LYS A 733 8.11 20.98 20.50
CA LYS A 733 6.89 20.49 21.15
C LYS A 733 6.80 18.95 21.12
N TRP A 734 7.15 18.34 19.98
CA TRP A 734 6.80 16.95 19.70
C TRP A 734 7.97 15.96 19.70
N ARG A 735 9.19 16.41 20.00
CA ARG A 735 10.41 15.57 19.94
C ARG A 735 10.33 14.26 20.73
N ALA A 736 9.45 14.15 21.72
CA ALA A 736 9.25 12.94 22.52
C ALA A 736 8.25 11.95 21.91
N ASP A 737 7.52 12.33 20.84
CA ASP A 737 6.58 11.42 20.15
C ASP A 737 7.16 11.00 18.80
N PRO A 738 7.64 9.75 18.65
CA PRO A 738 8.32 9.28 17.44
C PRO A 738 7.44 9.36 16.17
N LEU A 739 6.12 9.13 16.29
CA LEU A 739 5.20 9.16 15.16
C LEU A 739 4.96 10.58 14.67
N VAL A 740 4.86 11.53 15.59
CA VAL A 740 4.72 12.96 15.23
C VAL A 740 6.01 13.50 14.63
N VAL A 741 7.17 13.08 15.13
CA VAL A 741 8.49 13.46 14.58
C VAL A 741 8.64 12.99 13.13
N ASN A 742 8.03 11.89 12.72
CA ASN A 742 8.05 11.46 11.31
C ASN A 742 7.40 12.50 10.38
N LYS A 743 6.37 13.22 10.83
CA LYS A 743 5.76 14.33 10.07
C LYS A 743 6.77 15.47 9.87
N TRP A 744 7.48 15.82 10.92
CA TRP A 744 8.53 16.85 10.85
C TRP A 744 9.68 16.46 9.91
N LEU A 745 10.16 15.21 9.97
CA LEU A 745 11.17 14.68 9.03
C LEU A 745 10.68 14.77 7.57
N ALA A 746 9.43 14.41 7.33
CA ALA A 746 8.83 14.48 5.99
C ALA A 746 8.76 15.93 5.47
N TRP A 747 8.36 16.88 6.30
CA TRP A 747 8.31 18.29 5.89
C TRP A 747 9.70 18.89 5.66
N ARG A 748 10.71 18.50 6.45
CA ARG A 748 12.11 18.85 6.20
C ARG A 748 12.57 18.31 4.84
N ALA A 749 12.22 17.07 4.52
CA ALA A 749 12.55 16.46 3.23
C ALA A 749 11.89 17.15 2.03
N MET A 750 10.68 17.70 2.22
CA MET A 750 9.92 18.42 1.20
C MET A 750 10.28 19.91 1.10
N ALA A 751 11.02 20.46 2.05
CA ALA A 751 11.34 21.90 2.10
C ALA A 751 12.05 22.34 0.80
N PRO A 752 11.57 23.39 0.12
CA PRO A 752 12.21 23.90 -1.08
C PRO A 752 13.44 24.75 -0.72
N GLY A 753 14.38 24.84 -1.64
CA GLY A 753 15.53 25.73 -1.53
C GLY A 753 16.84 25.12 -2.03
N PRO A 754 17.87 25.96 -2.24
CA PRO A 754 19.16 25.48 -2.75
C PRO A 754 19.91 24.59 -1.74
N ASP A 755 19.64 24.77 -0.44
CA ASP A 755 20.32 24.07 0.66
C ASP A 755 19.60 22.77 1.07
N ALA A 756 18.46 22.42 0.44
CA ALA A 756 17.63 21.27 0.81
C ALA A 756 18.42 19.95 0.90
N LEU A 757 19.35 19.69 -0.01
CA LEU A 757 20.20 18.49 0.05
C LEU A 757 21.20 18.54 1.23
N TYR A 758 21.76 19.70 1.53
CA TYR A 758 22.66 19.88 2.67
C TYR A 758 21.90 19.64 3.99
N ASP A 759 20.69 20.16 4.09
CA ASP A 759 19.82 19.94 5.26
C ASP A 759 19.49 18.44 5.41
N MET A 760 19.23 17.75 4.31
CA MET A 760 19.01 16.29 4.31
C MET A 760 20.22 15.53 4.86
N GLN A 761 21.43 15.88 4.45
CA GLN A 761 22.67 15.26 4.92
C GLN A 761 22.87 15.52 6.43
N ALA A 762 22.59 16.72 6.91
CA ALA A 762 22.68 17.07 8.32
C ALA A 762 21.67 16.24 9.17
N LEU A 763 20.47 16.01 8.66
CA LEU A 763 19.43 15.25 9.35
C LEU A 763 19.76 13.77 9.55
N LEU A 764 20.65 13.17 8.73
CA LEU A 764 21.09 11.79 8.95
C LEU A 764 21.84 11.59 10.30
N SER A 765 22.40 12.67 10.85
CA SER A 765 23.09 12.66 12.17
C SER A 765 22.26 13.28 13.28
N HIS A 766 21.01 13.65 13.00
CA HIS A 766 20.14 14.30 13.97
C HIS A 766 19.47 13.26 14.88
N ASP A 767 19.28 13.54 16.17
CA ASP A 767 18.66 12.64 17.16
C ASP A 767 17.25 12.17 16.78
N ALA A 768 16.56 12.90 15.90
CA ALA A 768 15.25 12.55 15.38
C ALA A 768 15.28 11.37 14.40
N PHE A 769 16.43 11.12 13.76
CA PHE A 769 16.57 10.10 12.72
C PHE A 769 17.22 8.82 13.26
N ASP A 770 16.66 7.69 12.87
CA ASP A 770 17.19 6.35 13.15
C ASP A 770 17.13 5.53 11.86
N ALA A 771 18.29 5.18 11.32
CA ALA A 771 18.42 4.38 10.11
C ALA A 771 17.96 2.91 10.26
N GLY A 772 17.75 2.43 11.49
CA GLY A 772 17.19 1.11 11.79
C GLY A 772 15.66 1.09 11.78
N ASN A 773 15.02 2.27 11.85
CA ASN A 773 13.56 2.38 11.86
C ASN A 773 13.01 2.67 10.45
N PRO A 774 12.26 1.72 9.83
CA PRO A 774 11.73 1.91 8.48
C PRO A 774 10.83 3.16 8.32
N ASN A 775 10.08 3.55 9.34
CA ASN A 775 9.21 4.73 9.29
C ASN A 775 10.03 6.02 9.17
N LYS A 776 11.11 6.14 9.91
CA LYS A 776 12.00 7.31 9.85
C LYS A 776 12.75 7.39 8.52
N VAL A 777 13.20 6.24 8.02
CA VAL A 777 13.86 6.13 6.70
C VAL A 777 12.90 6.55 5.59
N ARG A 778 11.66 6.06 5.61
CA ARG A 778 10.63 6.48 4.65
C ARG A 778 10.31 7.97 4.77
N ALA A 779 10.14 8.47 5.98
CA ALA A 779 9.79 9.88 6.21
C ALA A 779 10.87 10.84 5.74
N LEU A 780 12.13 10.49 5.85
CA LEU A 780 13.23 11.37 5.43
C LEU A 780 13.68 11.05 4.00
N ILE A 781 14.26 9.88 3.77
CA ILE A 781 14.89 9.52 2.49
C ILE A 781 13.83 9.25 1.41
N GLY A 782 12.78 8.50 1.76
CA GLY A 782 11.71 8.16 0.84
C GLY A 782 10.93 9.38 0.35
N VAL A 783 10.57 10.28 1.26
CA VAL A 783 9.86 11.52 0.93
C VAL A 783 10.75 12.47 0.12
N PHE A 784 12.03 12.62 0.47
CA PHE A 784 12.96 13.44 -0.32
C PHE A 784 13.02 12.98 -1.79
N ALA A 785 13.18 11.68 -2.01
CA ALA A 785 13.33 11.14 -3.36
C ALA A 785 12.05 11.24 -4.21
N ARG A 786 10.86 11.24 -3.60
CA ARG A 786 9.58 11.22 -4.32
C ARG A 786 8.90 12.59 -4.41
N GLU A 787 9.01 13.41 -3.36
CA GLU A 787 8.22 14.64 -3.24
C GLU A 787 9.05 15.90 -3.52
N ASN A 788 10.37 15.88 -3.26
CA ASN A 788 11.25 17.01 -3.54
C ASN A 788 12.00 16.82 -4.88
N ILE A 789 11.23 16.77 -5.97
CA ILE A 789 11.78 16.45 -7.29
C ILE A 789 12.84 17.44 -7.77
N ALA A 790 12.76 18.72 -7.41
CA ALA A 790 13.74 19.74 -7.78
C ALA A 790 15.11 19.48 -7.13
N SER A 791 15.13 19.10 -5.84
CA SER A 791 16.37 18.82 -5.11
C SER A 791 16.90 17.41 -5.36
N PHE A 792 16.01 16.43 -5.50
CA PHE A 792 16.39 15.05 -5.81
C PHE A 792 16.99 14.93 -7.22
N HIS A 793 16.33 15.52 -8.20
CA HIS A 793 16.77 15.52 -9.60
C HIS A 793 17.62 16.77 -9.94
N ARG A 794 18.46 17.26 -9.02
CA ARG A 794 19.37 18.40 -9.31
C ARG A 794 20.26 18.10 -10.53
N ALA A 795 20.52 19.16 -11.32
CA ALA A 795 21.30 19.04 -12.55
C ALA A 795 22.76 18.58 -12.34
N ASP A 796 23.33 18.82 -11.14
CA ASP A 796 24.69 18.39 -10.78
C ASP A 796 24.79 16.89 -10.40
N GLY A 797 23.64 16.19 -10.25
CA GLY A 797 23.54 14.78 -9.87
C GLY A 797 23.84 14.46 -8.41
N GLU A 798 24.03 15.47 -7.55
CA GLU A 798 24.34 15.25 -6.13
C GLU A 798 23.18 14.57 -5.38
N GLY A 799 21.91 14.85 -5.76
CA GLY A 799 20.75 14.19 -5.20
C GLY A 799 20.76 12.66 -5.44
N TYR A 800 21.19 12.25 -6.62
CA TYR A 800 21.31 10.84 -6.95
C TYR A 800 22.48 10.15 -6.22
N ARG A 801 23.63 10.85 -6.06
CA ARG A 801 24.76 10.32 -5.29
C ARG A 801 24.40 10.10 -3.83
N PHE A 802 23.80 11.10 -3.20
CA PHE A 802 23.28 10.98 -1.84
C PHE A 802 22.35 9.78 -1.70
N PHE A 803 21.40 9.62 -2.61
CA PHE A 803 20.42 8.54 -2.56
C PHE A 803 21.08 7.16 -2.73
N ALA A 804 22.02 7.02 -3.67
CA ALA A 804 22.74 5.78 -3.89
C ALA A 804 23.53 5.32 -2.65
N GLU A 805 24.19 6.25 -1.96
CA GLU A 805 24.90 5.98 -0.70
C GLU A 805 23.94 5.44 0.36
N GLN A 806 22.76 6.06 0.47
CA GLN A 806 21.75 5.61 1.43
C GLN A 806 21.19 4.23 1.06
N ILE A 807 20.82 3.99 -0.21
CA ILE A 807 20.31 2.70 -0.68
C ILE A 807 21.31 1.57 -0.40
N LEU A 808 22.57 1.74 -0.76
CA LEU A 808 23.61 0.73 -0.53
C LEU A 808 23.89 0.48 0.97
N SER A 809 23.69 1.50 1.81
CA SER A 809 23.80 1.35 3.27
C SER A 809 22.61 0.59 3.86
N ILE A 810 21.40 0.90 3.39
CA ILE A 810 20.15 0.26 3.85
C ILE A 810 20.11 -1.19 3.37
N ASP A 811 20.53 -1.50 2.14
CA ASP A 811 20.50 -2.83 1.56
C ASP A 811 21.25 -3.88 2.41
N LYS A 812 22.33 -3.48 3.08
CA LYS A 812 23.10 -4.35 3.97
C LYS A 812 22.36 -4.75 5.25
N LYS A 813 21.34 -4.01 5.63
CA LYS A 813 20.60 -4.19 6.89
C LYS A 813 19.17 -4.65 6.63
N ASN A 814 18.50 -3.99 5.68
CA ASN A 814 17.12 -4.23 5.32
C ASN A 814 16.95 -4.20 3.80
N PRO A 815 17.18 -5.34 3.13
CA PRO A 815 17.10 -5.48 1.67
C PRO A 815 15.75 -5.06 1.09
N GLN A 816 14.67 -5.44 1.75
CA GLN A 816 13.30 -5.14 1.30
C GLN A 816 13.01 -3.64 1.30
N LEU A 817 13.44 -2.91 2.35
CA LEU A 817 13.29 -1.46 2.41
C LEU A 817 14.13 -0.77 1.33
N ALA A 818 15.37 -1.21 1.09
CA ALA A 818 16.25 -0.67 0.07
C ALA A 818 15.65 -0.81 -1.34
N ALA A 819 15.19 -2.01 -1.70
CA ALA A 819 14.55 -2.28 -2.99
C ALA A 819 13.30 -1.42 -3.20
N ARG A 820 12.47 -1.24 -2.16
CA ARG A 820 11.27 -0.41 -2.22
C ARG A 820 11.57 1.08 -2.37
N LEU A 821 12.60 1.60 -1.73
CA LEU A 821 13.05 2.99 -1.92
C LEU A 821 13.64 3.20 -3.31
N PHE A 822 14.36 2.22 -3.83
CA PHE A 822 15.04 2.29 -5.12
C PHE A 822 14.09 2.56 -6.30
N THR A 823 12.81 2.19 -6.20
CA THR A 823 11.79 2.50 -7.21
C THR A 823 11.59 4.01 -7.44
N ALA A 824 12.10 4.90 -6.56
CA ALA A 824 12.08 6.34 -6.81
C ALA A 824 12.84 6.76 -8.08
N LEU A 825 13.70 5.88 -8.61
CA LEU A 825 14.43 6.11 -9.86
C LEU A 825 13.74 5.52 -11.10
N GLU A 826 12.56 4.91 -11.00
CA GLU A 826 11.87 4.26 -12.13
C GLU A 826 11.59 5.21 -13.32
N CYS A 827 11.41 6.52 -13.05
CA CYS A 827 11.17 7.53 -14.08
C CYS A 827 12.42 7.98 -14.85
N TRP A 828 13.62 7.48 -14.54
CA TRP A 828 14.90 7.98 -15.03
C TRP A 828 15.01 8.08 -16.56
N ARG A 829 14.39 7.15 -17.29
CA ARG A 829 14.42 7.12 -18.75
C ARG A 829 13.68 8.30 -19.39
N LYS A 830 12.73 8.88 -18.68
CA LYS A 830 11.95 10.05 -19.10
C LYS A 830 12.59 11.39 -18.72
N LEU A 831 13.63 11.40 -17.88
CA LEU A 831 14.32 12.63 -17.52
C LEU A 831 14.93 13.33 -18.74
N GLU A 832 15.01 14.66 -18.68
CA GLU A 832 15.73 15.44 -19.70
C GLU A 832 17.20 14.94 -19.85
N PRO A 833 17.85 15.13 -21.03
CA PRO A 833 19.10 14.44 -21.35
C PRO A 833 20.22 14.59 -20.31
N GLY A 834 20.36 15.76 -19.68
CA GLY A 834 21.42 16.01 -18.69
C GLY A 834 21.22 15.19 -17.42
N ARG A 835 20.02 15.24 -16.85
CA ARG A 835 19.65 14.48 -15.64
C ARG A 835 19.56 12.98 -15.91
N LYS A 836 19.08 12.60 -17.10
CA LYS A 836 19.06 11.20 -17.53
C LYS A 836 20.45 10.58 -17.50
N ALA A 837 21.46 11.26 -18.07
CA ALA A 837 22.83 10.77 -18.04
C ALA A 837 23.41 10.63 -16.63
N GLN A 838 23.04 11.53 -15.71
CA GLN A 838 23.46 11.45 -14.30
C GLN A 838 22.78 10.28 -13.59
N ALA A 839 21.48 10.07 -13.80
CA ALA A 839 20.73 8.96 -13.21
C ALA A 839 21.26 7.61 -13.72
N GLU A 840 21.51 7.48 -15.03
CA GLU A 840 22.06 6.26 -15.65
C GLU A 840 23.42 5.89 -15.05
N LYS A 841 24.28 6.89 -14.86
CA LYS A 841 25.59 6.67 -14.22
C LYS A 841 25.46 6.11 -12.80
N ILE A 842 24.54 6.64 -12.03
CA ILE A 842 24.30 6.20 -10.64
C ILE A 842 23.67 4.81 -10.60
N LEU A 843 22.72 4.53 -11.47
CA LEU A 843 22.10 3.20 -11.60
C LEU A 843 23.16 2.14 -11.94
N THR A 844 24.06 2.45 -12.90
CA THR A 844 25.18 1.57 -13.23
C THR A 844 26.08 1.35 -12.02
N GLN A 845 26.41 2.41 -11.28
CA GLN A 845 27.23 2.31 -10.07
C GLN A 845 26.60 1.41 -9.00
N ILE A 846 25.28 1.51 -8.78
CA ILE A 846 24.57 0.66 -7.85
C ILE A 846 24.57 -0.78 -8.34
N ALA A 847 24.26 -1.03 -9.61
CA ALA A 847 24.22 -2.37 -10.19
C ALA A 847 25.59 -3.09 -10.17
N GLU A 848 26.69 -2.34 -10.24
CA GLU A 848 28.06 -2.85 -10.17
C GLU A 848 28.58 -3.00 -8.73
N ALA A 849 27.83 -2.56 -7.72
CA ALA A 849 28.27 -2.68 -6.34
C ALA A 849 28.35 -4.14 -5.90
N SER A 850 29.37 -4.47 -5.12
CA SER A 850 29.56 -5.84 -4.62
C SER A 850 28.64 -6.11 -3.43
N GLY A 851 28.08 -7.32 -3.37
CA GLY A 851 27.31 -7.80 -2.22
C GLY A 851 25.91 -7.20 -2.13
N LEU A 852 25.29 -6.92 -3.28
CA LEU A 852 23.88 -6.58 -3.33
C LEU A 852 23.02 -7.74 -2.84
N SER A 853 21.96 -7.42 -2.10
CA SER A 853 20.92 -8.40 -1.78
C SER A 853 20.21 -8.89 -3.05
N SER A 854 19.55 -10.04 -2.98
CA SER A 854 18.71 -10.53 -4.09
C SER A 854 17.59 -9.54 -4.44
N ASN A 855 17.02 -8.86 -3.44
CA ASN A 855 15.97 -7.83 -3.62
C ASN A 855 16.50 -6.67 -4.49
N LEU A 856 17.60 -6.06 -4.09
CA LEU A 856 18.15 -4.90 -4.82
C LEU A 856 18.76 -5.32 -6.16
N TYR A 857 19.37 -6.52 -6.25
CA TYR A 857 19.88 -7.09 -7.49
C TYR A 857 18.76 -7.21 -8.55
N GLU A 858 17.61 -7.79 -8.19
CA GLU A 858 16.48 -7.92 -9.10
C GLU A 858 16.00 -6.54 -9.61
N MET A 859 15.92 -5.56 -8.72
CA MET A 859 15.49 -4.22 -9.08
C MET A 859 16.46 -3.51 -10.00
N THR A 860 17.76 -3.63 -9.74
CA THR A 860 18.80 -3.03 -10.63
C THR A 860 18.86 -3.69 -12.01
N ALA A 861 18.54 -4.99 -12.10
CA ALA A 861 18.50 -5.71 -13.36
C ALA A 861 17.32 -5.31 -14.27
N LYS A 862 16.22 -4.79 -13.65
CA LYS A 862 15.01 -4.35 -14.37
C LYS A 862 15.05 -2.86 -14.74
N LEU A 863 15.62 -2.00 -13.92
CA LEU A 863 15.72 -0.56 -14.14
C LEU A 863 16.86 -0.19 -15.11
#